data_044c27080f5365b810d7d0bd5d1db638
#
_entry.id   044c27080f5365b810d7d0bd5d1db638
#
_cell.length_a   1.000
_cell.length_b   1.000
_cell.length_c   1.000
_cell.angle_alpha   90.00
_cell.angle_beta   90.00
_cell.angle_gamma   90.00
#
_symmetry.space_group_name_H-M   'P 1'
#
loop_
_entity.id
_entity.type
_entity.pdbx_description
1 polymer ?
#
loop_
_entity_poly.entity_id
_entity_poly.type
_entity_poly.pdbx_seq_one_letter_code
_entity_poly.pdbx_strand_id
1 'polypeptide(L)'
;MFKNYLKISVRNLLNKKGYSLINILGLAIGLATSLLIVLYVLNEWSYDKFHSNSDRIYRVVQTMTSEDRVEEQATTPFRLGPVLDAEFPDHIEKTVRFFDMQEENHTFLNREDQVSFRESNFYFVDSTFFDVFSAELIQGNPSEALKNPLSLVISEDLASKYFGDENPIGQSLSYKGIRDMTVTGVMKSWPEQSHMKIDLVASFTSLNEIYASSPGYDRSWLWNPIWTYILVKDGADTGSLNSQLATLEDKYYRAYSGWPKDESVDIELQPITDIHLTSNRDQEMEVNSSITYIYILLVVAGFILIFACINFMNLSTARSMERSREVGMRKVLGGHKQQLFYQFIGESFLVTLIAIILGIIILIIALPFFNELTAKSITFNPFDNIYTIPGLILLTAFVGLIAGLYPALYLSSFEPVDVLKGNSTRGRKTTIFRKALVTFQFTLSVILIIGTSIVYMQLNFIQDKDLGFDKNFVVMLPTNQNLIAWEFENFKEQSLNHAQIQSVTGLGKIPGSEHTEYYRYVPARNGEGQDALNLVLHVTHDVTETFDLEVIAGRSFSRDFSTDAEKAVLINRKMLSQLDVETPEEALGETIYHYPPSGEREVFTIIGVLEDFNYTSLKKEIEPLILRLVEGTRPILGYIEHTAVEISPGGVTGALEHLEKTWKEVNPIDPFEYRFLDERLAEIYETETTMSALSTSFSILCILIACLGLLGLASYSAQLRKQEIGIRKSLGASVADIVGLLSKDFLVLVGIANIIAWPVSYYLGSKWLENFTYRFDFTASLPLLFLGSGLLIIIIALGTVGYHSVKAALINPVNAIRSE
;
A
#
# COMPACT_ATOMS: atom_id res chain seq x y z
N MET A 1 -45.89 18.73 -19.65
CA MET A 1 -45.52 17.31 -19.75
C MET A 1 -44.60 16.86 -18.60
N PHE A 2 -43.45 17.54 -18.37
CA PHE A 2 -42.50 17.19 -17.31
C PHE A 2 -43.10 17.05 -15.90
N LYS A 3 -43.88 18.00 -15.46
CA LYS A 3 -44.56 17.98 -14.14
C LYS A 3 -45.50 16.75 -13.96
N ASN A 4 -46.17 16.32 -15.02
CA ASN A 4 -46.99 15.13 -15.00
C ASN A 4 -46.17 13.82 -14.93
N TYR A 5 -45.03 13.76 -15.66
CA TYR A 5 -44.13 12.63 -15.57
C TYR A 5 -43.54 12.48 -14.18
N LEU A 6 -43.07 13.59 -13.57
CA LEU A 6 -42.58 13.60 -12.20
C LEU A 6 -43.63 13.12 -11.19
N LYS A 7 -44.87 13.61 -11.29
CA LYS A 7 -45.98 13.23 -10.39
C LYS A 7 -46.31 11.73 -10.52
N ILE A 8 -46.28 11.19 -11.74
CA ILE A 8 -46.52 9.77 -12.02
C ILE A 8 -45.37 8.94 -11.43
N SER A 9 -44.12 9.34 -11.66
CA SER A 9 -42.93 8.65 -11.15
C SER A 9 -42.94 8.58 -9.62
N VAL A 10 -43.16 9.70 -8.93
CA VAL A 10 -43.23 9.73 -7.46
C VAL A 10 -44.35 8.80 -6.94
N ARG A 11 -45.58 8.88 -7.54
CA ARG A 11 -46.67 8.02 -7.14
C ARG A 11 -46.36 6.52 -7.34
N ASN A 12 -45.64 6.18 -8.42
CA ASN A 12 -45.24 4.81 -8.70
C ASN A 12 -44.22 4.26 -7.69
N LEU A 13 -43.30 5.13 -7.24
CA LEU A 13 -42.31 4.81 -6.19
C LEU A 13 -42.98 4.56 -4.86
N LEU A 14 -43.96 5.39 -4.48
CA LEU A 14 -44.67 5.30 -3.21
C LEU A 14 -45.66 4.10 -3.15
N ASN A 15 -46.24 3.72 -4.28
CA ASN A 15 -47.20 2.61 -4.31
C ASN A 15 -46.58 1.22 -4.12
N LYS A 16 -45.28 1.03 -4.47
CA LYS A 16 -44.55 -0.25 -4.33
C LYS A 16 -43.25 -0.08 -3.55
N LYS A 17 -43.38 0.26 -2.26
CA LYS A 17 -42.28 0.67 -1.36
C LYS A 17 -41.12 -0.34 -1.31
N GLY A 18 -41.38 -1.65 -1.17
CA GLY A 18 -40.31 -2.65 -1.05
C GLY A 18 -39.43 -2.75 -2.29
N TYR A 19 -40.04 -2.73 -3.49
CA TYR A 19 -39.31 -2.74 -4.76
C TYR A 19 -38.46 -1.48 -4.97
N SER A 20 -39.09 -0.33 -4.73
CA SER A 20 -38.39 0.97 -4.86
C SER A 20 -37.22 1.07 -3.88
N LEU A 21 -37.41 0.57 -2.65
CA LEU A 21 -36.36 0.59 -1.62
C LEU A 21 -35.16 -0.28 -2.02
N ILE A 22 -35.39 -1.51 -2.49
CA ILE A 22 -34.30 -2.41 -2.93
C ILE A 22 -33.51 -1.80 -4.10
N ASN A 23 -34.19 -1.17 -5.06
CA ASN A 23 -33.55 -0.51 -6.19
C ASN A 23 -32.72 0.71 -5.76
N ILE A 24 -33.32 1.58 -4.93
CA ILE A 24 -32.64 2.81 -4.46
C ILE A 24 -31.45 2.42 -3.58
N LEU A 25 -31.60 1.49 -2.63
CA LEU A 25 -30.53 1.05 -1.76
C LEU A 25 -29.40 0.35 -2.54
N GLY A 26 -29.73 -0.58 -3.46
CA GLY A 26 -28.74 -1.25 -4.26
C GLY A 26 -27.91 -0.28 -5.13
N LEU A 27 -28.58 0.72 -5.71
CA LEU A 27 -27.90 1.75 -6.50
C LEU A 27 -27.13 2.74 -5.61
N ALA A 28 -27.67 3.11 -4.43
CA ALA A 28 -27.00 4.01 -3.49
C ALA A 28 -25.72 3.38 -2.91
N ILE A 29 -25.76 2.11 -2.51
CA ILE A 29 -24.58 1.40 -2.01
C ILE A 29 -23.53 1.30 -3.13
N GLY A 30 -23.92 0.92 -4.35
CA GLY A 30 -23.00 0.86 -5.47
C GLY A 30 -22.36 2.20 -5.81
N LEU A 31 -23.15 3.29 -5.80
CA LEU A 31 -22.66 4.65 -6.02
C LEU A 31 -21.73 5.11 -4.88
N ALA A 32 -22.11 4.89 -3.61
CA ALA A 32 -21.29 5.24 -2.46
C ALA A 32 -19.93 4.54 -2.49
N THR A 33 -19.92 3.22 -2.75
CA THR A 33 -18.68 2.44 -2.83
C THR A 33 -17.81 2.88 -4.00
N SER A 34 -18.40 3.09 -5.18
CA SER A 34 -17.64 3.58 -6.34
C SER A 34 -17.06 4.96 -6.11
N LEU A 35 -17.80 5.85 -5.43
CA LEU A 35 -17.32 7.19 -5.07
C LEU A 35 -16.19 7.13 -4.03
N LEU A 36 -16.27 6.24 -3.02
CA LEU A 36 -15.18 6.02 -2.06
C LEU A 36 -13.88 5.62 -2.77
N ILE A 37 -13.98 4.64 -3.67
CA ILE A 37 -12.82 4.21 -4.46
C ILE A 37 -12.27 5.33 -5.32
N VAL A 38 -13.13 6.09 -5.99
CA VAL A 38 -12.71 7.23 -6.82
C VAL A 38 -12.04 8.31 -5.97
N LEU A 39 -12.55 8.61 -4.77
CA LEU A 39 -11.92 9.57 -3.85
C LEU A 39 -10.53 9.09 -3.43
N TYR A 40 -10.38 7.82 -3.09
CA TYR A 40 -9.07 7.23 -2.78
C TYR A 40 -8.11 7.33 -3.96
N VAL A 41 -8.56 6.96 -5.17
CA VAL A 41 -7.75 7.07 -6.40
C VAL A 41 -7.35 8.51 -6.69
N LEU A 42 -8.26 9.48 -6.49
CA LEU A 42 -7.95 10.89 -6.68
C LEU A 42 -6.94 11.39 -5.63
N ASN A 43 -7.04 10.92 -4.39
CA ASN A 43 -6.07 11.20 -3.33
C ASN A 43 -4.68 10.68 -3.72
N GLU A 44 -4.58 9.41 -4.12
CA GLU A 44 -3.32 8.80 -4.58
C GLU A 44 -2.73 9.49 -5.83
N TRP A 45 -3.56 9.93 -6.76
CA TRP A 45 -3.12 10.66 -7.95
C TRP A 45 -2.77 12.14 -7.68
N SER A 46 -3.12 12.68 -6.51
CA SER A 46 -2.86 14.08 -6.15
C SER A 46 -1.48 14.30 -5.53
N TYR A 47 -0.73 13.23 -5.27
CA TYR A 47 0.59 13.33 -4.64
C TYR A 47 1.50 14.28 -5.40
N ASP A 48 2.16 15.15 -4.63
CA ASP A 48 3.13 16.16 -5.04
C ASP A 48 2.64 17.23 -6.05
N LYS A 49 1.36 17.20 -6.43
CA LYS A 49 0.76 18.20 -7.32
C LYS A 49 0.44 19.52 -6.65
N PHE A 50 0.62 19.62 -5.34
CA PHE A 50 0.45 20.89 -4.60
C PHE A 50 1.62 21.85 -4.82
N HIS A 51 2.77 21.36 -5.30
CA HIS A 51 3.88 22.21 -5.68
C HIS A 51 3.55 23.03 -6.92
N SER A 52 3.76 24.34 -6.86
CA SER A 52 3.50 25.25 -8.00
C SER A 52 4.32 24.92 -9.24
N ASN A 53 5.49 24.31 -9.06
CA ASN A 53 6.40 23.88 -10.11
C ASN A 53 6.48 22.37 -10.26
N SER A 54 5.44 21.61 -9.89
CA SER A 54 5.44 20.14 -9.90
C SER A 54 5.77 19.52 -11.26
N ASP A 55 5.48 20.20 -12.34
CA ASP A 55 5.81 19.82 -13.73
C ASP A 55 7.28 20.07 -14.12
N ARG A 56 8.02 20.80 -13.29
CA ARG A 56 9.43 21.19 -13.51
C ARG A 56 10.38 20.64 -12.44
N ILE A 57 9.85 20.01 -11.39
CA ILE A 57 10.65 19.40 -10.33
C ILE A 57 10.91 17.94 -10.70
N TYR A 58 12.19 17.56 -10.70
CA TYR A 58 12.62 16.19 -10.93
C TYR A 58 13.52 15.72 -9.80
N ARG A 59 13.35 14.48 -9.38
CA ARG A 59 14.32 13.77 -8.56
C ARG A 59 15.39 13.19 -9.48
N VAL A 60 16.66 13.28 -9.07
CA VAL A 60 17.77 12.63 -9.76
C VAL A 60 17.96 11.27 -9.11
N VAL A 61 17.86 10.22 -9.90
CA VAL A 61 18.00 8.83 -9.46
C VAL A 61 19.13 8.16 -10.21
N GLN A 62 19.63 7.06 -9.70
CA GLN A 62 20.70 6.31 -10.35
C GLN A 62 20.41 4.81 -10.37
N THR A 63 20.91 4.14 -11.41
CA THR A 63 20.90 2.69 -11.54
C THR A 63 22.36 2.26 -11.65
N MET A 64 22.83 1.49 -10.67
CA MET A 64 24.15 0.91 -10.66
C MET A 64 24.07 -0.51 -11.18
N THR A 65 24.92 -0.85 -12.18
CA THR A 65 24.91 -2.17 -12.81
C THR A 65 26.32 -2.75 -12.74
N SER A 66 26.41 -3.95 -12.17
CA SER A 66 27.59 -4.82 -12.20
C SER A 66 27.26 -6.12 -12.95
N GLU A 67 28.25 -7.04 -13.12
CA GLU A 67 28.03 -8.30 -13.83
C GLU A 67 26.89 -9.15 -13.22
N ASP A 68 26.73 -9.12 -11.90
CA ASP A 68 25.79 -9.99 -11.17
C ASP A 68 24.60 -9.23 -10.56
N ARG A 69 24.55 -7.87 -10.68
CA ARG A 69 23.59 -7.08 -9.93
C ARG A 69 23.19 -5.80 -10.64
N VAL A 70 21.91 -5.45 -10.49
CA VAL A 70 21.33 -4.15 -10.84
C VAL A 70 20.71 -3.55 -9.59
N GLU A 71 21.16 -2.37 -9.19
CA GLU A 71 20.64 -1.60 -8.06
C GLU A 71 20.00 -0.31 -8.55
N GLU A 72 18.72 -0.19 -8.33
CA GLU A 72 17.96 1.03 -8.62
C GLU A 72 17.84 1.86 -7.34
N GLN A 73 18.56 2.98 -7.23
CA GLN A 73 18.63 3.82 -6.04
C GLN A 73 17.88 5.14 -6.25
N ALA A 74 17.10 5.53 -5.24
CA ALA A 74 16.45 6.85 -5.18
C ALA A 74 17.43 7.95 -4.75
N THR A 75 18.58 7.57 -4.24
CA THR A 75 19.61 8.44 -3.67
C THR A 75 20.85 8.55 -4.55
N THR A 76 21.67 9.55 -4.28
CA THR A 76 22.84 9.96 -5.08
C THR A 76 23.98 10.38 -4.16
N PRO A 77 25.23 10.51 -4.67
CA PRO A 77 26.35 11.03 -3.90
C PRO A 77 26.15 12.50 -3.51
N PHE A 78 26.77 12.92 -2.39
CA PHE A 78 26.79 14.32 -1.93
C PHE A 78 27.21 15.32 -3.03
N ARG A 79 28.16 14.92 -3.87
CA ARG A 79 28.78 15.78 -4.89
C ARG A 79 27.90 16.00 -6.12
N LEU A 80 26.92 15.13 -6.35
CA LEU A 80 26.15 15.17 -7.60
C LEU A 80 25.38 16.48 -7.73
N GLY A 81 24.70 16.96 -6.67
CA GLY A 81 23.95 18.21 -6.70
C GLY A 81 24.77 19.40 -7.20
N PRO A 82 25.90 19.77 -6.54
CA PRO A 82 26.78 20.84 -7.01
C PRO A 82 27.37 20.63 -8.43
N VAL A 83 27.59 19.37 -8.84
CA VAL A 83 28.07 19.06 -10.20
C VAL A 83 26.97 19.33 -11.21
N LEU A 84 25.71 18.99 -10.93
CA LEU A 84 24.58 19.27 -11.81
C LEU A 84 24.40 20.78 -12.06
N ASP A 85 24.49 21.60 -11.02
CA ASP A 85 24.44 23.07 -11.14
C ASP A 85 25.60 23.63 -12.02
N ALA A 86 26.78 23.04 -11.89
CA ALA A 86 27.96 23.51 -12.62
C ALA A 86 27.96 23.05 -14.09
N GLU A 87 27.54 21.82 -14.38
CA GLU A 87 27.62 21.23 -15.72
C GLU A 87 26.41 21.58 -16.61
N PHE A 88 25.23 21.80 -16.02
CA PHE A 88 23.98 21.99 -16.77
C PHE A 88 23.27 23.33 -16.45
N PRO A 89 24.00 24.46 -16.34
CA PRO A 89 23.39 25.74 -15.97
C PRO A 89 22.37 26.25 -16.98
N ASP A 90 22.37 25.74 -18.22
CA ASP A 90 21.37 26.11 -19.24
C ASP A 90 20.03 25.42 -19.04
N HIS A 91 20.01 24.25 -18.38
CA HIS A 91 18.82 23.43 -18.16
C HIS A 91 18.29 23.53 -16.74
N ILE A 92 19.19 23.58 -15.76
CA ILE A 92 18.84 23.56 -14.33
C ILE A 92 18.77 25.00 -13.80
N GLU A 93 17.70 25.30 -13.08
CA GLU A 93 17.49 26.57 -12.41
C GLU A 93 18.03 26.54 -10.98
N LYS A 94 17.73 25.47 -10.25
CA LYS A 94 18.14 25.24 -8.86
C LYS A 94 18.28 23.75 -8.59
N THR A 95 19.17 23.41 -7.68
CA THR A 95 19.30 22.07 -7.09
C THR A 95 19.06 22.15 -5.60
N VAL A 96 18.49 21.09 -5.02
CA VAL A 96 18.32 20.94 -3.57
C VAL A 96 18.59 19.50 -3.18
N ARG A 97 19.39 19.33 -2.13
CA ARG A 97 19.74 18.02 -1.55
C ARG A 97 19.04 17.86 -0.21
N PHE A 98 18.68 16.62 0.09
CA PHE A 98 18.14 16.19 1.38
C PHE A 98 19.05 15.12 1.96
N PHE A 99 19.28 15.19 3.25
CA PHE A 99 20.03 14.21 4.00
C PHE A 99 19.43 14.02 5.39
N ASP A 100 19.10 12.79 5.74
CA ASP A 100 18.50 12.39 7.04
C ASP A 100 19.51 11.77 7.99
N MET A 101 20.83 11.89 7.75
CA MET A 101 21.87 11.21 8.50
C MET A 101 21.79 9.68 8.42
N GLN A 102 20.95 9.13 7.56
CA GLN A 102 20.60 7.71 7.49
C GLN A 102 20.03 7.15 8.81
N GLU A 103 19.27 7.98 9.52
CA GLU A 103 18.65 7.68 10.81
C GLU A 103 17.13 7.74 10.70
N GLU A 104 16.43 6.76 11.26
CA GLU A 104 14.96 6.73 11.27
C GLU A 104 14.38 7.81 12.20
N ASN A 105 15.10 8.19 13.25
CA ASN A 105 14.61 9.13 14.26
C ASN A 105 15.72 10.02 14.79
N HIS A 106 15.38 11.27 15.06
CA HIS A 106 16.26 12.31 15.55
C HIS A 106 15.75 12.89 16.84
N THR A 107 16.58 12.93 17.89
CA THR A 107 16.17 13.49 19.19
C THR A 107 16.41 15.00 19.23
N PHE A 108 15.36 15.74 19.54
CA PHE A 108 15.41 17.17 19.82
C PHE A 108 14.99 17.43 21.27
N LEU A 109 15.79 18.22 21.96
CA LEU A 109 15.58 18.59 23.37
C LEU A 109 15.34 20.11 23.46
N ASN A 110 14.20 20.51 24.01
CA ASN A 110 14.04 21.86 24.55
C ASN A 110 14.67 21.92 25.96
N ARG A 111 15.82 22.60 26.08
CA ARG A 111 16.57 22.64 27.33
C ARG A 111 15.89 23.46 28.42
N GLU A 112 15.05 24.41 28.07
CA GLU A 112 14.34 25.24 29.04
C GLU A 112 13.31 24.44 29.80
N ASP A 113 12.53 23.64 29.06
CA ASP A 113 11.45 22.81 29.63
C ASP A 113 11.89 21.39 30.00
N GLN A 114 13.13 20.98 29.68
CA GLN A 114 13.64 19.63 29.85
C GLN A 114 12.79 18.57 29.10
N VAL A 115 12.19 18.95 27.96
CA VAL A 115 11.32 18.07 27.17
C VAL A 115 12.08 17.62 25.92
N SER A 116 12.20 16.31 25.74
CA SER A 116 12.80 15.71 24.56
C SER A 116 11.78 14.86 23.80
N PHE A 117 11.82 14.95 22.49
CA PHE A 117 11.03 14.10 21.59
C PHE A 117 11.91 13.53 20.49
N ARG A 118 11.49 12.39 19.95
CA ARG A 118 12.02 11.84 18.72
C ARG A 118 11.15 12.26 17.54
N GLU A 119 11.82 12.73 16.49
CA GLU A 119 11.17 13.19 15.26
C GLU A 119 11.75 12.41 14.08
N SER A 120 10.89 11.80 13.28
CA SER A 120 11.29 10.98 12.13
C SER A 120 11.44 11.79 10.85
N ASN A 121 10.74 12.91 10.71
CA ASN A 121 10.64 13.69 9.47
C ASN A 121 11.59 14.89 9.46
N PHE A 122 12.87 14.63 9.76
CA PHE A 122 13.92 15.63 9.85
C PHE A 122 14.96 15.47 8.74
N TYR A 123 15.29 16.58 8.07
CA TYR A 123 16.27 16.57 7.00
C TYR A 123 17.20 17.78 7.06
N PHE A 124 18.47 17.57 6.74
CA PHE A 124 19.38 18.66 6.35
C PHE A 124 19.14 18.97 4.88
N VAL A 125 18.84 20.23 4.56
CA VAL A 125 18.49 20.64 3.20
C VAL A 125 19.29 21.87 2.76
N ASP A 126 19.54 22.00 1.46
CA ASP A 126 20.16 23.19 0.89
C ASP A 126 19.28 24.44 1.06
N SER A 127 19.88 25.61 1.12
CA SER A 127 19.16 26.88 1.26
C SER A 127 18.19 27.18 0.12
N THR A 128 18.31 26.47 -1.00
CA THR A 128 17.42 26.52 -2.16
C THR A 128 16.07 25.78 -1.97
N PHE A 129 15.85 25.15 -0.82
CA PHE A 129 14.67 24.37 -0.50
C PHE A 129 13.36 25.15 -0.79
N PHE A 130 13.25 26.39 -0.31
CA PHE A 130 12.07 27.22 -0.52
C PHE A 130 11.93 27.76 -1.96
N ASP A 131 12.99 27.73 -2.76
CA ASP A 131 12.95 28.10 -4.19
C ASP A 131 12.37 26.97 -5.04
N VAL A 132 12.62 25.72 -4.65
CA VAL A 132 12.21 24.52 -5.40
C VAL A 132 10.83 24.05 -4.96
N PHE A 133 10.62 23.88 -3.66
CA PHE A 133 9.39 23.34 -3.09
C PHE A 133 8.44 24.42 -2.60
N SER A 134 7.14 24.18 -2.73
CA SER A 134 6.09 25.13 -2.29
C SER A 134 5.81 25.00 -0.79
N ALA A 135 6.88 25.12 0.03
CA ALA A 135 6.76 25.19 1.48
C ALA A 135 6.37 26.61 1.91
N GLU A 136 5.22 26.75 2.57
CA GLU A 136 4.73 28.05 3.06
C GLU A 136 5.30 28.35 4.44
N LEU A 137 6.11 29.42 4.55
CA LEU A 137 6.57 29.91 5.85
C LEU A 137 5.49 30.82 6.47
N ILE A 138 5.04 30.46 7.67
CA ILE A 138 4.12 31.28 8.49
C ILE A 138 4.89 32.39 9.20
N GLN A 139 6.13 32.06 9.65
CA GLN A 139 7.04 33.01 10.29
C GLN A 139 8.47 32.77 9.76
N GLY A 140 9.25 33.85 9.64
CA GLY A 140 10.61 33.82 9.11
C GLY A 140 10.71 34.35 7.68
N ASN A 141 11.92 34.31 7.12
CA ASN A 141 12.20 34.75 5.74
C ASN A 141 12.75 33.59 4.92
N PRO A 142 12.08 33.12 3.86
CA PRO A 142 12.49 31.98 3.06
C PRO A 142 13.95 32.07 2.56
N SER A 143 14.41 33.23 2.17
CA SER A 143 15.78 33.44 1.63
C SER A 143 16.87 33.41 2.68
N GLU A 144 16.55 33.52 3.98
CA GLU A 144 17.53 33.57 5.07
C GLU A 144 17.39 32.37 6.03
N ALA A 145 16.22 31.70 6.03
CA ALA A 145 15.88 30.70 7.06
C ALA A 145 16.87 29.52 7.13
N LEU A 146 17.44 29.11 6.00
CA LEU A 146 18.35 27.94 5.90
C LEU A 146 19.76 28.32 5.41
N LYS A 147 20.12 29.60 5.47
CA LYS A 147 21.39 30.11 4.93
C LYS A 147 22.57 29.85 5.85
N ASN A 148 22.37 30.02 7.15
CA ASN A 148 23.44 29.89 8.13
C ASN A 148 23.48 28.46 8.71
N PRO A 149 24.67 27.99 9.13
CA PRO A 149 24.76 26.72 9.88
C PRO A 149 23.89 26.77 11.13
N LEU A 150 23.44 25.58 11.56
CA LEU A 150 22.59 25.36 12.74
C LEU A 150 21.27 26.15 12.73
N SER A 151 20.83 26.61 11.55
CA SER A 151 19.48 27.14 11.35
C SER A 151 18.48 26.00 11.22
N LEU A 152 17.32 26.15 11.87
CA LEU A 152 16.26 25.15 11.91
C LEU A 152 14.92 25.79 11.54
N VAL A 153 14.18 25.15 10.65
CA VAL A 153 12.78 25.47 10.36
C VAL A 153 11.91 24.30 10.83
N ILE A 154 10.85 24.61 11.55
CA ILE A 154 9.93 23.60 12.14
C ILE A 154 8.52 23.81 11.61
N SER A 155 7.70 22.73 11.61
CA SER A 155 6.27 22.84 11.30
C SER A 155 5.51 23.57 12.40
N GLU A 156 4.32 24.09 12.08
CA GLU A 156 3.43 24.74 13.07
C GLU A 156 2.99 23.77 14.18
N ASP A 157 2.84 22.49 13.84
CA ASP A 157 2.50 21.44 14.82
C ASP A 157 3.64 21.23 15.81
N LEU A 158 4.88 21.17 15.33
CA LEU A 158 6.05 21.04 16.20
C LEU A 158 6.34 22.33 16.97
N ALA A 159 6.08 23.50 16.37
CA ALA A 159 6.16 24.75 17.10
C ALA A 159 5.25 24.74 18.34
N SER A 160 4.00 24.29 18.16
CA SER A 160 3.06 24.13 19.27
C SER A 160 3.49 23.05 20.26
N LYS A 161 4.07 21.93 19.79
CA LYS A 161 4.54 20.81 20.61
C LYS A 161 5.71 21.19 21.53
N TYR A 162 6.68 21.95 21.03
CA TYR A 162 7.91 22.31 21.76
C TYR A 162 7.81 23.62 22.54
N PHE A 163 7.01 24.56 22.08
CA PHE A 163 6.98 25.94 22.60
C PHE A 163 5.58 26.40 23.06
N GLY A 164 4.55 25.57 22.88
CA GLY A 164 3.17 25.93 23.22
C GLY A 164 2.71 27.20 22.48
N ASP A 165 2.32 28.20 23.24
CA ASP A 165 1.87 29.50 22.72
C ASP A 165 3.02 30.53 22.57
N GLU A 166 4.26 30.16 22.92
CA GLU A 166 5.42 31.06 22.85
C GLU A 166 5.91 31.21 21.41
N ASN A 167 6.55 32.36 21.13
CA ASN A 167 7.15 32.58 19.82
C ASN A 167 8.42 31.72 19.66
N PRO A 168 8.46 30.75 18.72
CA PRO A 168 9.59 29.85 18.57
C PRO A 168 10.80 30.53 17.89
N ILE A 169 10.62 31.63 17.15
CA ILE A 169 11.69 32.28 16.39
C ILE A 169 12.78 32.82 17.31
N GLY A 170 14.01 32.37 17.07
CA GLY A 170 15.19 32.74 17.84
C GLY A 170 15.42 31.83 19.05
N GLN A 171 14.48 30.96 19.39
CA GLN A 171 14.68 29.92 20.41
C GLN A 171 15.52 28.78 19.85
N SER A 172 16.06 27.93 20.71
CA SER A 172 16.95 26.84 20.30
C SER A 172 16.40 25.47 20.71
N LEU A 173 16.51 24.51 19.79
CA LEU A 173 16.35 23.09 20.07
C LEU A 173 17.72 22.40 20.01
N SER A 174 18.03 21.60 21.04
CA SER A 174 19.28 20.86 21.06
C SER A 174 19.17 19.55 20.32
N TYR A 175 19.87 19.42 19.21
CA TYR A 175 19.95 18.19 18.44
C TYR A 175 20.84 17.17 19.18
N LYS A 176 20.27 16.02 19.53
CA LYS A 176 20.91 14.93 20.30
C LYS A 176 21.58 15.41 21.61
N GLY A 177 21.15 16.52 22.17
CA GLY A 177 21.78 17.11 23.36
C GLY A 177 23.20 17.68 23.14
N ILE A 178 23.69 17.65 21.88
CA ILE A 178 25.09 18.01 21.51
C ILE A 178 25.16 19.35 20.79
N ARG A 179 24.23 19.65 19.91
CA ARG A 179 24.25 20.84 19.05
C ARG A 179 22.94 21.62 19.19
N ASP A 180 23.08 22.88 19.56
CA ASP A 180 21.93 23.78 19.67
C ASP A 180 21.66 24.39 18.30
N MET A 181 20.47 24.13 17.74
CA MET A 181 20.00 24.67 16.49
C MET A 181 18.99 25.78 16.77
N THR A 182 19.12 26.91 16.11
CA THR A 182 18.24 28.06 16.30
C THR A 182 17.05 27.99 15.36
N VAL A 183 15.84 28.13 15.87
CA VAL A 183 14.62 28.22 15.07
C VAL A 183 14.59 29.55 14.31
N THR A 184 14.69 29.47 12.99
CA THR A 184 14.77 30.64 12.07
C THR A 184 13.48 30.79 11.25
N GLY A 185 12.61 29.78 11.28
CA GLY A 185 11.34 29.81 10.57
C GLY A 185 10.32 28.83 11.14
N VAL A 186 9.04 29.14 10.95
CA VAL A 186 7.94 28.21 11.16
C VAL A 186 7.23 28.04 9.84
N MET A 187 7.13 26.80 9.37
CA MET A 187 6.42 26.45 8.13
C MET A 187 5.05 25.83 8.47
N LYS A 188 4.13 25.94 7.53
CA LYS A 188 2.87 25.23 7.59
C LYS A 188 3.13 23.73 7.57
N SER A 189 2.30 22.96 8.27
CA SER A 189 2.39 21.50 8.27
C SER A 189 2.39 20.95 6.85
N TRP A 190 3.29 19.99 6.59
CA TRP A 190 3.49 19.44 5.25
C TRP A 190 2.26 18.65 4.80
N PRO A 191 1.85 18.77 3.54
CA PRO A 191 0.68 18.04 3.05
C PRO A 191 0.88 16.52 3.09
N GLU A 192 -0.17 15.79 3.50
CA GLU A 192 -0.14 14.32 3.51
C GLU A 192 0.04 13.71 2.11
N GLN A 193 -0.42 14.41 1.06
CA GLN A 193 -0.30 13.99 -0.33
C GLN A 193 1.09 14.34 -0.89
N SER A 194 2.14 13.88 -0.22
CA SER A 194 3.52 14.01 -0.65
C SER A 194 4.27 12.69 -0.51
N HIS A 195 5.22 12.42 -1.43
CA HIS A 195 6.13 11.29 -1.35
C HIS A 195 7.20 11.46 -0.26
N MET A 196 7.25 12.61 0.37
CA MET A 196 8.11 12.92 1.51
C MET A 196 7.28 13.55 2.62
N LYS A 197 7.63 13.28 3.87
CA LYS A 197 7.08 13.95 5.04
C LYS A 197 8.14 14.85 5.65
N ILE A 198 7.80 16.08 5.95
CA ILE A 198 8.76 17.06 6.46
C ILE A 198 8.13 17.79 7.64
N ASP A 199 8.71 17.60 8.82
CA ASP A 199 8.32 18.34 10.04
C ASP A 199 9.40 19.32 10.49
N LEU A 200 10.69 18.96 10.23
CA LEU A 200 11.83 19.82 10.52
C LEU A 200 12.81 19.79 9.35
N VAL A 201 13.39 20.96 9.04
CA VAL A 201 14.52 21.05 8.13
C VAL A 201 15.61 21.94 8.73
N ALA A 202 16.85 21.46 8.67
CA ALA A 202 18.03 22.21 9.08
C ALA A 202 18.89 22.57 7.87
N SER A 203 19.67 23.63 8.00
CA SER A 203 20.61 24.04 6.95
C SER A 203 21.62 22.95 6.65
N PHE A 204 21.81 22.59 5.38
CA PHE A 204 22.79 21.61 4.92
C PHE A 204 24.22 22.00 5.32
N THR A 205 24.52 23.29 5.43
CA THR A 205 25.81 23.78 5.85
C THR A 205 26.16 23.41 7.30
N SER A 206 25.19 23.04 8.13
CA SER A 206 25.40 22.53 9.48
C SER A 206 26.21 21.24 9.50
N LEU A 207 26.16 20.45 8.43
CA LEU A 207 26.93 19.21 8.30
C LEU A 207 28.44 19.44 8.38
N ASN A 208 28.93 20.59 7.95
CA ASN A 208 30.35 20.94 8.09
C ASN A 208 30.80 21.07 9.56
N GLU A 209 29.88 21.49 10.45
CA GLU A 209 30.16 21.54 11.87
C GLU A 209 29.96 20.16 12.54
N ILE A 210 28.99 19.39 12.09
CA ILE A 210 28.71 18.03 12.61
C ILE A 210 29.87 17.10 12.22
N TYR A 211 30.31 17.13 10.96
CA TYR A 211 31.41 16.31 10.43
C TYR A 211 32.79 17.00 10.50
N ALA A 212 32.98 17.99 11.38
CA ALA A 212 34.23 18.69 11.50
C ALA A 212 35.45 17.78 11.81
N SER A 213 35.22 16.64 12.46
CA SER A 213 36.24 15.61 12.74
C SER A 213 36.52 14.66 11.57
N SER A 214 35.70 14.72 10.51
CA SER A 214 35.79 13.84 9.34
C SER A 214 35.79 14.67 8.05
N PRO A 215 36.81 15.47 7.80
CA PRO A 215 36.84 16.36 6.64
C PRO A 215 36.88 15.54 5.36
N GLY A 216 35.97 15.87 4.43
CA GLY A 216 35.85 15.19 3.14
C GLY A 216 34.82 14.07 3.11
N TYR A 217 33.92 13.99 4.12
CA TYR A 217 32.75 13.12 4.13
C TYR A 217 31.94 13.24 2.82
N ASP A 218 31.92 14.43 2.24
CA ASP A 218 31.20 14.80 1.03
C ASP A 218 31.94 14.47 -0.29
N ARG A 219 33.11 13.80 -0.25
CA ARG A 219 33.97 13.58 -1.43
C ARG A 219 33.76 12.24 -2.12
N SER A 220 33.07 11.31 -1.49
CA SER A 220 32.80 9.99 -2.05
C SER A 220 31.84 10.07 -3.23
N TRP A 221 32.10 9.26 -4.26
CA TRP A 221 31.17 8.94 -5.33
C TRP A 221 30.54 7.56 -5.17
N LEU A 222 30.95 6.81 -4.14
CA LEU A 222 30.43 5.48 -3.80
C LEU A 222 29.38 5.54 -2.69
N TRP A 223 29.40 6.56 -1.85
CA TRP A 223 28.41 6.73 -0.78
C TRP A 223 27.29 7.62 -1.26
N ASN A 224 26.10 7.04 -1.37
CA ASN A 224 24.92 7.63 -2.00
C ASN A 224 23.77 7.87 -1.00
N PRO A 225 23.92 8.74 0.02
CA PRO A 225 22.87 8.91 1.05
C PRO A 225 21.92 10.08 0.76
N ILE A 226 22.02 10.74 -0.38
CA ILE A 226 21.40 12.04 -0.66
C ILE A 226 20.24 11.89 -1.63
N TRP A 227 19.06 12.35 -1.27
CA TRP A 227 18.00 12.61 -2.26
C TRP A 227 18.28 13.96 -2.92
N THR A 228 18.53 13.96 -4.22
CA THR A 228 18.82 15.15 -5.01
C THR A 228 17.64 15.49 -5.90
N TYR A 229 17.13 16.71 -5.77
CA TYR A 229 16.08 17.26 -6.61
C TYR A 229 16.59 18.45 -7.40
N ILE A 230 16.05 18.63 -8.60
CA ILE A 230 16.33 19.76 -9.47
C ILE A 230 15.06 20.47 -9.90
N LEU A 231 15.11 21.77 -9.97
CA LEU A 231 14.12 22.59 -10.66
C LEU A 231 14.66 22.89 -12.06
N VAL A 232 13.99 22.38 -13.08
CA VAL A 232 14.36 22.60 -14.48
C VAL A 232 13.84 23.97 -14.93
N LYS A 233 14.61 24.69 -15.73
CA LYS A 233 14.20 25.99 -16.31
C LYS A 233 12.97 25.84 -17.19
N ASP A 234 12.15 26.89 -17.20
CA ASP A 234 10.95 26.89 -18.03
C ASP A 234 11.29 26.69 -19.51
N GLY A 235 10.63 25.73 -20.15
CA GLY A 235 10.85 25.35 -21.54
C GLY A 235 12.15 24.60 -21.85
N ALA A 236 12.94 24.18 -20.85
CA ALA A 236 14.13 23.37 -21.08
C ALA A 236 13.76 21.96 -21.58
N ASP A 237 14.58 21.44 -22.48
CA ASP A 237 14.43 20.08 -23.01
C ASP A 237 14.97 19.04 -22.02
N THR A 238 14.09 18.45 -21.23
CA THR A 238 14.42 17.42 -20.23
C THR A 238 14.92 16.12 -20.87
N GLY A 239 14.49 15.79 -22.09
CA GLY A 239 14.99 14.62 -22.82
C GLY A 239 16.45 14.79 -23.22
N SER A 240 16.83 16.01 -23.68
CA SER A 240 18.22 16.36 -23.95
C SER A 240 19.06 16.35 -22.67
N LEU A 241 18.56 16.92 -21.57
CA LEU A 241 19.25 16.90 -20.29
C LEU A 241 19.48 15.45 -19.82
N ASN A 242 18.45 14.61 -19.81
CA ASN A 242 18.56 13.21 -19.40
C ASN A 242 19.63 12.46 -20.22
N SER A 243 19.69 12.68 -21.53
CA SER A 243 20.72 12.07 -22.39
C SER A 243 22.14 12.57 -22.06
N GLN A 244 22.29 13.80 -21.58
CA GLN A 244 23.59 14.37 -21.22
C GLN A 244 24.08 13.90 -19.84
N LEU A 245 23.17 13.47 -18.95
CA LEU A 245 23.54 12.94 -17.63
C LEU A 245 24.48 11.72 -17.74
N ALA A 246 24.33 10.88 -18.77
CA ALA A 246 25.21 9.75 -19.04
C ALA A 246 26.69 10.15 -19.12
N THR A 247 27.02 11.40 -19.50
CA THR A 247 28.41 11.88 -19.56
C THR A 247 29.06 12.03 -18.19
N LEU A 248 28.27 12.11 -17.13
CA LEU A 248 28.76 12.26 -15.76
C LEU A 248 29.45 10.99 -15.27
N GLU A 249 29.05 9.81 -15.76
CA GLU A 249 29.71 8.55 -15.43
C GLU A 249 31.20 8.61 -15.75
N ASP A 250 31.57 8.85 -16.99
CA ASP A 250 32.98 8.88 -17.41
C ASP A 250 33.74 10.04 -16.77
N LYS A 251 33.08 11.20 -16.59
CA LYS A 251 33.75 12.40 -16.13
C LYS A 251 34.03 12.41 -14.62
N TYR A 252 33.16 11.82 -13.82
CA TYR A 252 33.23 11.93 -12.37
C TYR A 252 33.31 10.58 -11.65
N TYR A 253 32.48 9.59 -12.01
CA TYR A 253 32.46 8.30 -11.33
C TYR A 253 33.66 7.47 -11.70
N ARG A 254 33.93 7.21 -13.00
CA ARG A 254 35.09 6.46 -13.46
C ARG A 254 36.43 7.16 -13.17
N ALA A 255 36.44 8.47 -13.05
CA ALA A 255 37.59 9.23 -12.65
C ALA A 255 37.90 9.14 -11.15
N TYR A 256 36.99 8.66 -10.34
CA TYR A 256 37.20 8.45 -8.91
C TYR A 256 38.01 7.18 -8.65
N SER A 257 39.13 7.33 -7.90
CA SER A 257 40.11 6.24 -7.71
C SER A 257 39.56 5.00 -7.02
N GLY A 258 38.42 5.11 -6.33
CA GLY A 258 37.73 4.01 -5.65
C GLY A 258 36.61 3.36 -6.48
N TRP A 259 36.35 3.84 -7.72
CA TRP A 259 35.28 3.31 -8.54
C TRP A 259 35.61 1.91 -9.07
N PRO A 260 34.71 0.90 -8.88
CA PRO A 260 34.91 -0.44 -9.43
C PRO A 260 34.95 -0.41 -10.96
N LYS A 261 35.83 -1.23 -11.57
CA LYS A 261 36.03 -1.20 -13.02
C LYS A 261 34.91 -1.85 -13.82
N ASP A 262 34.19 -2.75 -13.18
CA ASP A 262 33.10 -3.57 -13.71
C ASP A 262 31.71 -2.99 -13.43
N GLU A 263 31.67 -1.85 -12.74
CA GLU A 263 30.43 -1.14 -12.46
C GLU A 263 30.20 0.00 -13.45
N SER A 264 28.94 0.18 -13.81
CA SER A 264 28.41 1.34 -14.54
C SER A 264 27.31 2.01 -13.76
N VAL A 265 27.14 3.30 -13.94
CA VAL A 265 26.05 4.08 -13.36
C VAL A 265 25.27 4.79 -14.45
N ASP A 266 23.96 4.60 -14.44
CA ASP A 266 23.03 5.37 -15.25
C ASP A 266 22.25 6.35 -14.36
N ILE A 267 22.27 7.64 -14.73
CA ILE A 267 21.67 8.72 -13.96
C ILE A 267 20.47 9.22 -14.74
N GLU A 268 19.31 9.21 -14.11
CA GLU A 268 18.03 9.53 -14.74
C GLU A 268 17.27 10.62 -13.97
N LEU A 269 16.40 11.32 -14.70
CA LEU A 269 15.46 12.27 -14.14
C LEU A 269 14.08 11.63 -13.96
N GLN A 270 13.59 11.63 -12.74
CA GLN A 270 12.27 11.13 -12.38
C GLN A 270 11.35 12.32 -12.01
N PRO A 271 10.23 12.53 -12.73
CA PRO A 271 9.27 13.58 -12.36
C PRO A 271 8.76 13.37 -10.93
N ILE A 272 8.66 14.45 -10.15
CA ILE A 272 8.20 14.37 -8.76
C ILE A 272 6.80 13.73 -8.64
N THR A 273 5.92 14.00 -9.62
CA THR A 273 4.56 13.47 -9.64
C THR A 273 4.45 11.97 -9.91
N ASP A 274 5.55 11.36 -10.34
CA ASP A 274 5.59 9.93 -10.69
C ASP A 274 6.15 9.08 -9.55
N ILE A 275 6.81 9.70 -8.57
CA ILE A 275 7.51 8.98 -7.49
C ILE A 275 6.54 8.06 -6.75
N HIS A 276 5.48 8.60 -6.19
CA HIS A 276 4.56 7.87 -5.31
C HIS A 276 3.92 6.61 -5.94
N LEU A 277 3.60 6.66 -7.24
CA LEU A 277 2.85 5.57 -7.90
C LEU A 277 3.70 4.67 -8.79
N THR A 278 4.89 5.10 -9.20
CA THR A 278 5.69 4.37 -10.19
C THR A 278 7.11 4.05 -9.74
N SER A 279 7.60 4.66 -8.67
CA SER A 279 8.92 4.37 -8.15
C SER A 279 8.91 3.12 -7.27
N ASN A 280 9.91 2.25 -7.49
CA ASN A 280 10.17 1.06 -6.68
C ASN A 280 11.68 0.92 -6.50
N ARG A 281 12.34 2.05 -6.17
CA ARG A 281 13.78 2.12 -5.99
C ARG A 281 14.15 1.87 -4.54
N ASP A 282 15.34 1.39 -4.30
CA ASP A 282 15.89 1.29 -2.94
C ASP A 282 16.10 2.70 -2.35
N GLN A 283 15.96 2.82 -1.05
CA GLN A 283 16.13 4.08 -0.30
C GLN A 283 15.13 5.18 -0.67
N GLU A 284 13.88 4.83 -0.84
CA GLU A 284 12.79 5.83 -0.94
C GLU A 284 12.62 6.57 0.39
N MET A 285 12.18 7.83 0.36
CA MET A 285 11.90 8.62 1.58
C MET A 285 10.71 8.07 2.37
N GLU A 286 9.70 7.59 1.65
CA GLU A 286 8.48 6.98 2.21
C GLU A 286 8.10 5.75 1.41
N VAL A 287 7.29 4.89 1.99
CA VAL A 287 6.75 3.72 1.29
C VAL A 287 5.83 4.16 0.15
N ASN A 288 6.18 3.77 -1.06
CA ASN A 288 5.44 4.10 -2.26
C ASN A 288 4.24 3.18 -2.48
N SER A 289 3.24 3.68 -3.19
CA SER A 289 2.10 2.91 -3.71
C SER A 289 2.41 2.36 -5.11
N SER A 290 1.45 1.67 -5.72
CA SER A 290 1.61 1.15 -7.07
C SER A 290 0.47 1.59 -7.97
N ILE A 291 0.82 2.09 -9.16
CA ILE A 291 -0.14 2.42 -10.22
C ILE A 291 -1.02 1.22 -10.60
N THR A 292 -0.49 0.00 -10.46
CA THR A 292 -1.23 -1.24 -10.71
C THR A 292 -2.42 -1.39 -9.75
N TYR A 293 -2.24 -1.08 -8.47
CA TYR A 293 -3.33 -1.10 -7.50
C TYR A 293 -4.41 -0.07 -7.82
N ILE A 294 -4.00 1.12 -8.27
CA ILE A 294 -4.93 2.17 -8.71
C ILE A 294 -5.80 1.70 -9.88
N TYR A 295 -5.20 1.06 -10.89
CA TYR A 295 -5.97 0.49 -12.01
C TYR A 295 -6.90 -0.63 -11.57
N ILE A 296 -6.46 -1.52 -10.67
CA ILE A 296 -7.32 -2.58 -10.12
C ILE A 296 -8.52 -1.97 -9.39
N LEU A 297 -8.31 -0.98 -8.54
CA LEU A 297 -9.38 -0.30 -7.80
C LEU A 297 -10.36 0.40 -8.73
N LEU A 298 -9.89 1.08 -9.79
CA LEU A 298 -10.76 1.69 -10.80
C LEU A 298 -11.62 0.65 -11.54
N VAL A 299 -11.04 -0.49 -11.89
CA VAL A 299 -11.79 -1.60 -12.51
C VAL A 299 -12.83 -2.16 -11.55
N VAL A 300 -12.50 -2.32 -10.27
CA VAL A 300 -13.43 -2.75 -9.21
C VAL A 300 -14.57 -1.73 -9.04
N ALA A 301 -14.26 -0.44 -8.97
CA ALA A 301 -15.28 0.62 -8.91
C ALA A 301 -16.24 0.57 -10.11
N GLY A 302 -15.68 0.38 -11.31
CA GLY A 302 -16.45 0.19 -12.53
C GLY A 302 -17.38 -1.04 -12.47
N PHE A 303 -16.89 -2.16 -11.98
CA PHE A 303 -17.70 -3.37 -11.82
C PHE A 303 -18.81 -3.20 -10.78
N ILE A 304 -18.55 -2.56 -9.64
CA ILE A 304 -19.55 -2.25 -8.62
C ILE A 304 -20.67 -1.39 -9.21
N LEU A 305 -20.30 -0.35 -9.97
CA LEU A 305 -21.27 0.52 -10.65
C LEU A 305 -22.08 -0.24 -11.69
N ILE A 306 -21.45 -1.09 -12.50
CA ILE A 306 -22.11 -1.97 -13.45
C ILE A 306 -23.08 -2.93 -12.74
N PHE A 307 -22.70 -3.52 -11.61
CA PHE A 307 -23.58 -4.38 -10.82
C PHE A 307 -24.82 -3.65 -10.32
N ALA A 308 -24.63 -2.43 -9.82
CA ALA A 308 -25.75 -1.59 -9.39
C ALA A 308 -26.71 -1.28 -10.56
N CYS A 309 -26.16 -0.95 -11.73
CA CYS A 309 -26.94 -0.73 -12.94
C CYS A 309 -27.64 -2.00 -13.44
N ILE A 310 -26.96 -3.15 -13.48
CA ILE A 310 -27.54 -4.44 -13.85
C ILE A 310 -28.67 -4.83 -12.92
N ASN A 311 -28.47 -4.64 -11.61
CA ASN A 311 -29.49 -4.91 -10.60
C ASN A 311 -30.76 -4.08 -10.88
N PHE A 312 -30.59 -2.77 -11.09
CA PHE A 312 -31.69 -1.87 -11.44
C PHE A 312 -32.37 -2.31 -12.76
N MET A 313 -31.59 -2.62 -13.83
CA MET A 313 -32.13 -3.11 -15.11
C MET A 313 -32.95 -4.40 -14.93
N ASN A 314 -32.40 -5.36 -14.20
CA ASN A 314 -33.05 -6.64 -13.96
C ASN A 314 -34.39 -6.48 -13.25
N LEU A 315 -34.44 -5.69 -12.17
CA LEU A 315 -35.64 -5.43 -11.40
C LEU A 315 -36.66 -4.60 -12.16
N SER A 316 -36.21 -3.54 -12.89
CA SER A 316 -37.06 -2.69 -13.70
C SER A 316 -37.68 -3.47 -14.86
N THR A 317 -36.89 -4.34 -15.51
CA THR A 317 -37.38 -5.19 -16.61
C THR A 317 -38.35 -6.27 -16.13
N ALA A 318 -38.10 -6.86 -14.96
CA ALA A 318 -39.02 -7.81 -14.34
C ALA A 318 -40.42 -7.18 -14.18
N ARG A 319 -40.48 -5.96 -13.67
CA ARG A 319 -41.75 -5.23 -13.46
C ARG A 319 -42.43 -4.77 -14.77
N SER A 320 -41.68 -4.66 -15.83
CA SER A 320 -42.19 -4.16 -17.12
C SER A 320 -43.30 -5.03 -17.70
N MET A 321 -43.32 -6.31 -17.38
CA MET A 321 -44.40 -7.20 -17.80
C MET A 321 -45.75 -6.93 -17.10
N GLU A 322 -45.73 -6.47 -15.84
CA GLU A 322 -46.97 -6.03 -15.16
C GLU A 322 -47.52 -4.73 -15.80
N ARG A 323 -46.63 -3.88 -16.26
CA ARG A 323 -46.97 -2.59 -16.91
C ARG A 323 -47.27 -2.70 -18.40
N SER A 324 -47.06 -3.87 -19.01
CA SER A 324 -47.33 -4.08 -20.44
C SER A 324 -48.78 -3.78 -20.84
N ARG A 325 -49.75 -4.19 -19.99
CA ARG A 325 -51.18 -3.89 -20.19
C ARG A 325 -51.47 -2.39 -20.16
N GLU A 326 -50.87 -1.65 -19.18
CA GLU A 326 -50.97 -0.18 -19.08
C GLU A 326 -50.37 0.51 -20.32
N VAL A 327 -49.19 0.09 -20.73
CA VAL A 327 -48.50 0.63 -21.92
C VAL A 327 -49.27 0.34 -23.21
N GLY A 328 -49.79 -0.90 -23.33
CA GLY A 328 -50.62 -1.29 -24.45
C GLY A 328 -51.87 -0.40 -24.54
N MET A 329 -52.58 -0.22 -23.41
CA MET A 329 -53.78 0.61 -23.37
C MET A 329 -53.51 2.08 -23.68
N ARG A 330 -52.41 2.65 -23.20
CA ARG A 330 -52.01 4.02 -23.52
C ARG A 330 -51.66 4.18 -25.02
N LYS A 331 -51.08 3.16 -25.65
CA LYS A 331 -50.81 3.20 -27.10
C LYS A 331 -52.11 3.12 -27.90
N VAL A 332 -53.07 2.31 -27.51
CA VAL A 332 -54.39 2.28 -28.13
C VAL A 332 -55.10 3.61 -28.04
N LEU A 333 -54.90 4.35 -26.92
CA LEU A 333 -55.45 5.69 -26.72
C LEU A 333 -54.63 6.80 -27.38
N GLY A 334 -53.66 6.47 -28.26
CA GLY A 334 -52.91 7.44 -29.02
C GLY A 334 -51.52 7.90 -28.46
N GLY A 335 -51.05 7.21 -27.41
CA GLY A 335 -49.69 7.48 -26.87
C GLY A 335 -48.57 7.06 -27.81
N HIS A 336 -47.61 7.98 -28.09
CA HIS A 336 -46.46 7.72 -28.96
C HIS A 336 -45.34 6.96 -28.25
N LYS A 337 -44.63 6.10 -28.97
CA LYS A 337 -43.47 5.35 -28.45
C LYS A 337 -42.42 6.24 -27.77
N GLN A 338 -42.13 7.41 -28.34
CA GLN A 338 -41.15 8.37 -27.81
C GLN A 338 -41.58 8.96 -26.45
N GLN A 339 -42.89 9.21 -26.26
CA GLN A 339 -43.40 9.73 -25.00
C GLN A 339 -43.21 8.74 -23.85
N LEU A 340 -43.47 7.46 -24.12
CA LEU A 340 -43.26 6.39 -23.17
C LEU A 340 -41.77 6.18 -22.88
N PHE A 341 -40.91 6.23 -23.89
CA PHE A 341 -39.47 6.15 -23.72
C PHE A 341 -38.94 7.25 -22.79
N TYR A 342 -39.27 8.51 -23.06
CA TYR A 342 -38.85 9.64 -22.20
C TYR A 342 -39.45 9.55 -20.79
N GLN A 343 -40.64 9.03 -20.63
CA GLN A 343 -41.25 8.81 -19.32
C GLN A 343 -40.43 7.80 -18.49
N PHE A 344 -40.05 6.65 -19.07
CA PHE A 344 -39.27 5.61 -18.38
C PHE A 344 -37.84 6.07 -18.08
N ILE A 345 -37.20 6.78 -18.99
CA ILE A 345 -35.89 7.41 -18.75
C ILE A 345 -36.01 8.41 -17.58
N GLY A 346 -37.03 9.26 -17.58
CA GLY A 346 -37.25 10.21 -16.48
C GLY A 346 -37.51 9.54 -15.12
N GLU A 347 -38.22 8.38 -15.11
CA GLU A 347 -38.39 7.57 -13.89
C GLU A 347 -37.03 7.03 -13.39
N SER A 348 -36.18 6.54 -14.28
CA SER A 348 -34.83 6.06 -13.94
C SER A 348 -33.93 7.20 -13.41
N PHE A 349 -33.98 8.35 -14.03
CA PHE A 349 -33.26 9.54 -13.54
C PHE A 349 -33.67 9.95 -12.12
N LEU A 350 -34.99 9.93 -11.85
CA LEU A 350 -35.48 10.26 -10.50
C LEU A 350 -34.98 9.27 -9.44
N VAL A 351 -35.00 7.96 -9.77
CA VAL A 351 -34.48 6.92 -8.86
C VAL A 351 -32.98 7.11 -8.65
N THR A 352 -32.22 7.37 -9.71
CA THR A 352 -30.78 7.60 -9.62
C THR A 352 -30.45 8.87 -8.83
N LEU A 353 -31.25 9.94 -8.98
CA LEU A 353 -31.08 11.17 -8.20
C LEU A 353 -31.30 10.94 -6.70
N ILE A 354 -32.31 10.15 -6.34
CA ILE A 354 -32.53 9.77 -4.94
C ILE A 354 -31.39 8.87 -4.45
N ALA A 355 -30.94 7.96 -5.29
CA ALA A 355 -29.86 7.02 -4.97
C ALA A 355 -28.51 7.74 -4.77
N ILE A 356 -28.17 8.76 -5.57
CA ILE A 356 -26.91 9.51 -5.40
C ILE A 356 -26.92 10.32 -4.11
N ILE A 357 -28.06 10.96 -3.77
CA ILE A 357 -28.19 11.71 -2.50
C ILE A 357 -28.01 10.75 -1.31
N LEU A 358 -28.68 9.59 -1.34
CA LEU A 358 -28.50 8.57 -0.30
C LEU A 358 -27.10 7.98 -0.31
N GLY A 359 -26.49 7.80 -1.50
CA GLY A 359 -25.13 7.35 -1.68
C GLY A 359 -24.11 8.31 -1.05
N ILE A 360 -24.29 9.61 -1.21
CA ILE A 360 -23.44 10.61 -0.55
C ILE A 360 -23.58 10.54 0.97
N ILE A 361 -24.78 10.34 1.49
CA ILE A 361 -24.97 10.16 2.94
C ILE A 361 -24.24 8.91 3.43
N ILE A 362 -24.35 7.79 2.71
CA ILE A 362 -23.63 6.54 3.02
C ILE A 362 -22.13 6.77 2.94
N LEU A 363 -21.64 7.48 1.92
CA LEU A 363 -20.24 7.86 1.74
C LEU A 363 -19.71 8.60 2.98
N ILE A 364 -20.40 9.65 3.41
CA ILE A 364 -19.98 10.47 4.57
C ILE A 364 -19.93 9.64 5.86
N ILE A 365 -20.88 8.71 6.04
CA ILE A 365 -20.91 7.82 7.22
C ILE A 365 -19.76 6.78 7.14
N ALA A 366 -19.46 6.29 5.96
CA ALA A 366 -18.43 5.26 5.76
C ALA A 366 -17.01 5.84 5.73
N LEU A 367 -16.83 7.11 5.42
CA LEU A 367 -15.54 7.75 5.22
C LEU A 367 -14.60 7.65 6.44
N PRO A 368 -15.02 7.85 7.71
CA PRO A 368 -14.14 7.67 8.85
C PRO A 368 -13.57 6.25 8.96
N PHE A 369 -14.42 5.23 8.79
CA PHE A 369 -13.97 3.82 8.79
C PHE A 369 -13.05 3.50 7.61
N PHE A 370 -13.29 4.12 6.46
CA PHE A 370 -12.45 3.97 5.30
C PHE A 370 -11.07 4.62 5.50
N ASN A 371 -11.03 5.80 6.12
CA ASN A 371 -9.79 6.49 6.48
C ASN A 371 -8.96 5.69 7.48
N GLU A 372 -9.59 5.13 8.51
CA GLU A 372 -8.92 4.24 9.46
C GLU A 372 -8.33 3.01 8.76
N LEU A 373 -9.08 2.38 7.84
CA LEU A 373 -8.63 1.21 7.09
C LEU A 373 -7.47 1.49 6.14
N THR A 374 -7.39 2.70 5.59
CA THR A 374 -6.40 3.10 4.58
C THR A 374 -5.27 3.96 5.14
N ALA A 375 -5.30 4.25 6.46
CA ALA A 375 -4.39 5.20 7.12
C ALA A 375 -4.30 6.56 6.38
N LYS A 376 -5.45 7.04 5.83
CA LYS A 376 -5.54 8.33 5.10
C LYS A 376 -6.52 9.27 5.79
N SER A 377 -6.41 10.56 5.52
CA SER A 377 -7.33 11.59 6.01
C SER A 377 -8.18 12.20 4.89
N ILE A 378 -8.77 11.35 4.04
CA ILE A 378 -9.61 11.78 2.93
C ILE A 378 -10.85 12.49 3.45
N THR A 379 -11.12 13.68 2.94
CA THR A 379 -12.33 14.47 3.22
C THR A 379 -13.20 14.56 1.97
N PHE A 380 -14.51 14.69 2.18
CA PHE A 380 -15.45 14.90 1.09
C PHE A 380 -16.29 16.13 1.36
N ASN A 381 -15.94 17.22 0.67
CA ASN A 381 -16.79 18.41 0.59
C ASN A 381 -17.07 18.72 -0.89
N PRO A 382 -18.33 18.64 -1.34
CA PRO A 382 -18.66 18.83 -2.75
C PRO A 382 -18.38 20.27 -3.26
N PHE A 383 -18.07 21.21 -2.38
CA PHE A 383 -17.83 22.62 -2.71
C PHE A 383 -16.34 22.97 -2.80
N ASP A 384 -15.44 22.12 -2.34
CA ASP A 384 -13.98 22.38 -2.35
C ASP A 384 -13.41 22.42 -3.77
N ASN A 385 -14.01 21.65 -4.68
CA ASN A 385 -13.57 21.62 -6.06
C ASN A 385 -14.74 21.92 -7.02
N ILE A 386 -14.57 22.89 -7.90
CA ILE A 386 -15.59 23.31 -8.87
C ILE A 386 -16.07 22.17 -9.80
N TYR A 387 -15.25 21.13 -10.00
CA TYR A 387 -15.57 19.99 -10.86
C TYR A 387 -16.39 18.90 -10.15
N THR A 388 -16.50 18.91 -8.82
CA THR A 388 -17.20 17.86 -8.05
C THR A 388 -18.69 17.82 -8.35
N ILE A 389 -19.37 18.97 -8.31
CA ILE A 389 -20.81 19.04 -8.59
C ILE A 389 -21.12 18.68 -10.04
N PRO A 390 -20.44 19.24 -11.05
CA PRO A 390 -20.60 18.79 -12.45
C PRO A 390 -20.31 17.29 -12.64
N GLY A 391 -19.29 16.75 -11.99
CA GLY A 391 -18.98 15.33 -12.00
C GLY A 391 -20.10 14.46 -11.44
N LEU A 392 -20.67 14.83 -10.30
CA LEU A 392 -21.82 14.13 -9.70
C LEU A 392 -23.07 14.19 -10.59
N ILE A 393 -23.31 15.33 -11.25
CA ILE A 393 -24.42 15.48 -12.21
C ILE A 393 -24.18 14.57 -13.41
N LEU A 394 -22.95 14.55 -13.97
CA LEU A 394 -22.57 13.69 -15.09
C LEU A 394 -22.71 12.21 -14.74
N LEU A 395 -22.21 11.82 -13.55
CA LEU A 395 -22.33 10.45 -13.04
C LEU A 395 -23.82 10.06 -12.89
N THR A 396 -24.65 10.94 -12.32
CA THR A 396 -26.08 10.71 -12.19
C THR A 396 -26.75 10.53 -13.56
N ALA A 397 -26.39 11.37 -14.52
CA ALA A 397 -26.87 11.29 -15.88
C ALA A 397 -26.44 9.98 -16.57
N PHE A 398 -25.17 9.63 -16.45
CA PHE A 398 -24.59 8.41 -17.03
C PHE A 398 -25.25 7.13 -16.47
N VAL A 399 -25.33 7.03 -15.15
CA VAL A 399 -25.94 5.89 -14.46
C VAL A 399 -27.46 5.82 -14.75
N GLY A 400 -28.17 6.93 -14.66
CA GLY A 400 -29.61 6.99 -14.97
C GLY A 400 -29.92 6.58 -16.42
N LEU A 401 -29.04 6.95 -17.37
CA LEU A 401 -29.14 6.56 -18.77
C LEU A 401 -28.85 5.06 -18.95
N ILE A 402 -27.74 4.55 -18.46
CA ILE A 402 -27.37 3.11 -18.62
C ILE A 402 -28.42 2.24 -17.96
N ALA A 403 -28.77 2.53 -16.72
CA ALA A 403 -29.74 1.73 -15.98
C ALA A 403 -31.15 1.81 -16.58
N GLY A 404 -31.54 2.98 -17.13
CA GLY A 404 -32.87 3.23 -17.70
C GLY A 404 -33.04 2.87 -19.18
N LEU A 405 -31.95 2.86 -19.97
CA LEU A 405 -32.02 2.72 -21.43
C LEU A 405 -32.68 1.41 -21.87
N TYR A 406 -32.21 0.28 -21.32
CA TYR A 406 -32.74 -1.02 -21.71
C TYR A 406 -34.23 -1.21 -21.31
N PRO A 407 -34.63 -0.92 -20.04
CA PRO A 407 -36.05 -0.95 -19.68
C PRO A 407 -36.95 -0.02 -20.53
N ALA A 408 -36.48 1.19 -20.81
CA ALA A 408 -37.22 2.16 -21.62
C ALA A 408 -37.41 1.71 -23.07
N LEU A 409 -36.35 1.19 -23.71
CA LEU A 409 -36.43 0.61 -25.08
C LEU A 409 -37.35 -0.59 -25.11
N TYR A 410 -37.26 -1.48 -24.12
CA TYR A 410 -38.04 -2.69 -24.07
C TYR A 410 -39.53 -2.38 -23.88
N LEU A 411 -39.90 -1.59 -22.88
CA LEU A 411 -41.28 -1.20 -22.60
C LEU A 411 -41.94 -0.41 -23.75
N SER A 412 -41.19 0.53 -24.32
CA SER A 412 -41.72 1.33 -25.43
C SER A 412 -41.94 0.52 -26.74
N SER A 413 -41.34 -0.66 -26.84
CA SER A 413 -41.43 -1.51 -28.04
C SER A 413 -42.63 -2.46 -28.04
N PHE A 414 -43.44 -2.60 -26.94
CA PHE A 414 -44.62 -3.47 -26.90
C PHE A 414 -45.67 -3.04 -27.91
N GLU A 415 -46.19 -4.01 -28.68
CA GLU A 415 -47.32 -3.80 -29.60
C GLU A 415 -48.67 -4.12 -28.88
N PRO A 416 -49.69 -3.28 -29.00
CA PRO A 416 -50.94 -3.45 -28.31
C PRO A 416 -51.60 -4.79 -28.59
N VAL A 417 -51.49 -5.31 -29.83
CA VAL A 417 -52.11 -6.57 -30.25
C VAL A 417 -51.47 -7.77 -29.57
N ASP A 418 -50.15 -7.79 -29.39
CA ASP A 418 -49.43 -8.90 -28.75
C ASP A 418 -49.75 -8.97 -27.24
N VAL A 419 -49.92 -7.79 -26.63
CA VAL A 419 -50.23 -7.67 -25.18
C VAL A 419 -51.69 -8.14 -24.87
N LEU A 420 -52.62 -7.83 -25.75
CA LEU A 420 -54.04 -8.20 -25.59
C LEU A 420 -54.32 -9.67 -25.93
N LYS A 421 -53.53 -10.29 -26.81
CA LYS A 421 -53.65 -11.71 -27.20
C LYS A 421 -52.91 -12.68 -26.29
N GLY A 422 -52.12 -12.21 -25.33
CA GLY A 422 -51.36 -13.06 -24.39
C GLY A 422 -50.20 -13.84 -25.02
N ASN A 423 -49.94 -13.69 -26.30
CA ASN A 423 -48.87 -14.38 -27.03
C ASN A 423 -47.60 -13.51 -27.15
N SER A 424 -46.70 -13.58 -26.18
CA SER A 424 -45.42 -12.87 -26.28
C SER A 424 -44.25 -13.80 -26.57
N THR A 425 -43.96 -14.07 -27.85
CA THR A 425 -42.72 -14.71 -28.35
C THR A 425 -41.48 -13.87 -28.02
N ARG A 426 -41.64 -12.57 -27.79
CA ARG A 426 -40.59 -11.63 -27.36
C ARG A 426 -40.10 -11.83 -25.91
N GLY A 427 -40.89 -12.47 -25.01
CA GLY A 427 -40.49 -12.77 -23.63
C GLY A 427 -39.24 -13.69 -23.52
N ARG A 428 -39.00 -14.53 -24.54
CA ARG A 428 -37.87 -15.47 -24.56
C ARG A 428 -36.52 -14.76 -24.73
N LYS A 429 -36.42 -13.74 -25.59
CA LYS A 429 -35.17 -12.96 -25.81
C LYS A 429 -34.76 -12.15 -24.58
N THR A 430 -35.76 -11.57 -23.89
CA THR A 430 -35.54 -10.82 -22.64
C THR A 430 -35.05 -11.69 -21.52
N THR A 431 -35.58 -12.92 -21.43
CA THR A 431 -35.16 -13.89 -20.44
C THR A 431 -33.69 -14.31 -20.66
N ILE A 432 -33.25 -14.48 -21.90
CA ILE A 432 -31.86 -14.82 -22.21
C ILE A 432 -30.91 -13.69 -21.85
N PHE A 433 -31.22 -12.44 -22.21
CA PHE A 433 -30.40 -11.26 -21.87
C PHE A 433 -30.25 -11.10 -20.35
N ARG A 434 -31.33 -11.20 -19.61
CA ARG A 434 -31.30 -11.15 -18.15
C ARG A 434 -30.48 -12.29 -17.52
N LYS A 435 -30.60 -13.54 -18.06
CA LYS A 435 -29.77 -14.67 -17.62
C LYS A 435 -28.28 -14.38 -17.87
N ALA A 436 -27.94 -13.80 -19.01
CA ALA A 436 -26.55 -13.42 -19.34
C ALA A 436 -26.01 -12.36 -18.37
N LEU A 437 -26.80 -11.32 -18.04
CA LEU A 437 -26.40 -10.30 -17.06
C LEU A 437 -26.18 -10.89 -15.65
N VAL A 438 -27.05 -11.79 -15.22
CA VAL A 438 -26.90 -12.47 -13.92
C VAL A 438 -25.68 -13.39 -13.91
N THR A 439 -25.45 -14.15 -15.00
CA THR A 439 -24.25 -14.99 -15.12
C THR A 439 -22.98 -14.13 -15.09
N PHE A 440 -22.94 -13.04 -15.82
CA PHE A 440 -21.82 -12.09 -15.80
C PHE A 440 -21.56 -11.55 -14.39
N GLN A 441 -22.62 -11.16 -13.67
CA GLN A 441 -22.52 -10.67 -12.31
C GLN A 441 -21.94 -11.73 -11.36
N PHE A 442 -22.41 -12.99 -11.45
CA PHE A 442 -21.85 -14.09 -10.66
C PHE A 442 -20.42 -14.42 -11.05
N THR A 443 -20.08 -14.40 -12.34
CA THR A 443 -18.71 -14.63 -12.81
C THR A 443 -17.73 -13.66 -12.16
N LEU A 444 -18.04 -12.37 -12.20
CA LEU A 444 -17.20 -11.36 -11.57
C LEU A 444 -17.16 -11.50 -10.03
N SER A 445 -18.29 -11.85 -9.39
CA SER A 445 -18.30 -12.10 -7.94
C SER A 445 -17.41 -13.28 -7.56
N VAL A 446 -17.40 -14.36 -8.35
CA VAL A 446 -16.50 -15.51 -8.12
C VAL A 446 -15.04 -15.12 -8.32
N ILE A 447 -14.72 -14.34 -9.38
CA ILE A 447 -13.37 -13.86 -9.63
C ILE A 447 -12.86 -13.01 -8.45
N LEU A 448 -13.70 -12.12 -7.91
CA LEU A 448 -13.35 -11.30 -6.76
C LEU A 448 -13.15 -12.15 -5.49
N ILE A 449 -14.00 -13.14 -5.23
CA ILE A 449 -13.86 -14.04 -4.08
C ILE A 449 -12.54 -14.81 -4.19
N ILE A 450 -12.25 -15.40 -5.35
CA ILE A 450 -11.00 -16.15 -5.56
C ILE A 450 -9.79 -15.23 -5.46
N GLY A 451 -9.83 -14.06 -6.09
CA GLY A 451 -8.74 -13.08 -6.05
C GLY A 451 -8.44 -12.64 -4.61
N THR A 452 -9.46 -12.26 -3.85
CA THR A 452 -9.32 -11.92 -2.42
C THR A 452 -8.77 -13.08 -1.60
N SER A 453 -9.22 -14.31 -1.89
CA SER A 453 -8.72 -15.50 -1.19
C SER A 453 -7.24 -15.77 -1.51
N ILE A 454 -6.81 -15.57 -2.75
CA ILE A 454 -5.40 -15.70 -3.16
C ILE A 454 -4.53 -14.69 -2.40
N VAL A 455 -4.94 -13.41 -2.37
CA VAL A 455 -4.22 -12.37 -1.64
C VAL A 455 -4.12 -12.70 -0.15
N TYR A 456 -5.23 -13.10 0.46
CA TYR A 456 -5.27 -13.50 1.87
C TYR A 456 -4.36 -14.70 2.17
N MET A 457 -4.38 -15.73 1.33
CA MET A 457 -3.52 -16.92 1.50
C MET A 457 -2.03 -16.57 1.33
N GLN A 458 -1.69 -15.68 0.40
CA GLN A 458 -0.31 -15.23 0.21
C GLN A 458 0.19 -14.43 1.41
N LEU A 459 -0.63 -13.51 1.95
CA LEU A 459 -0.26 -12.74 3.14
C LEU A 459 -0.08 -13.64 4.37
N ASN A 460 -1.00 -14.56 4.61
CA ASN A 460 -0.85 -15.53 5.70
C ASN A 460 0.41 -16.39 5.51
N PHE A 461 0.67 -16.85 4.27
CA PHE A 461 1.88 -17.62 3.99
C PHE A 461 3.15 -16.81 4.31
N ILE A 462 3.19 -15.51 3.98
CA ILE A 462 4.31 -14.62 4.28
C ILE A 462 4.46 -14.43 5.80
N GLN A 463 3.35 -14.21 6.51
CA GLN A 463 3.37 -13.97 7.97
C GLN A 463 3.75 -15.24 8.77
N ASP A 464 3.30 -16.39 8.32
CA ASP A 464 3.53 -17.69 8.97
C ASP A 464 4.85 -18.35 8.53
N LYS A 465 5.53 -17.81 7.51
CA LYS A 465 6.78 -18.37 7.00
C LYS A 465 7.86 -18.29 8.07
N ASP A 466 8.53 -19.42 8.28
CA ASP A 466 9.76 -19.47 9.04
C ASP A 466 10.83 -18.59 8.35
N LEU A 467 11.31 -17.59 9.04
CA LEU A 467 12.31 -16.64 8.55
C LEU A 467 13.74 -17.17 8.73
N GLY A 468 13.92 -18.27 9.48
CA GLY A 468 15.21 -18.82 9.88
C GLY A 468 15.82 -18.08 11.07
N PHE A 469 15.01 -17.26 11.78
CA PHE A 469 15.36 -16.64 13.05
C PHE A 469 14.11 -16.43 13.92
N ASP A 470 14.28 -16.38 15.25
CA ASP A 470 13.16 -16.08 16.15
C ASP A 470 12.91 -14.57 16.21
N LYS A 471 11.70 -14.18 15.84
CA LYS A 471 11.20 -12.79 15.90
C LYS A 471 10.35 -12.51 17.13
N ASN A 472 9.95 -13.58 17.85
CA ASN A 472 8.98 -13.45 18.92
C ASN A 472 9.67 -12.92 20.21
N PHE A 473 9.00 -11.98 20.86
CA PHE A 473 9.49 -11.38 22.10
C PHE A 473 10.87 -10.71 22.01
N VAL A 474 11.33 -10.37 20.80
CA VAL A 474 12.51 -9.54 20.59
C VAL A 474 12.09 -8.08 20.52
N VAL A 475 12.60 -7.29 21.46
CA VAL A 475 12.38 -5.84 21.53
C VAL A 475 13.55 -5.13 20.85
N MET A 476 13.25 -4.24 19.93
CA MET A 476 14.21 -3.40 19.23
C MET A 476 14.23 -2.01 19.84
N LEU A 477 15.39 -1.57 20.27
CA LEU A 477 15.64 -0.24 20.82
C LEU A 477 16.52 0.54 19.84
N PRO A 478 16.14 1.76 19.42
CA PRO A 478 16.96 2.58 18.56
C PRO A 478 18.14 3.17 19.33
N THR A 479 19.36 2.82 18.94
CA THR A 479 20.59 3.18 19.66
C THR A 479 21.59 3.95 18.79
N ASN A 480 21.22 4.33 17.58
CA ASN A 480 22.11 4.99 16.63
C ASN A 480 22.75 6.26 17.24
N GLN A 481 24.07 6.26 17.32
CA GLN A 481 24.90 7.40 17.76
C GLN A 481 24.47 8.08 19.07
N ASN A 482 23.80 7.35 19.97
CA ASN A 482 23.35 7.88 21.27
C ASN A 482 24.24 7.39 22.43
N LEU A 483 23.87 7.75 23.65
CA LEU A 483 24.60 7.34 24.84
C LEU A 483 24.55 5.82 25.10
N ILE A 484 23.49 5.13 24.62
CA ILE A 484 23.42 3.65 24.71
C ILE A 484 24.51 3.03 23.82
N ALA A 485 24.69 3.51 22.59
CA ALA A 485 25.76 3.01 21.74
C ALA A 485 27.16 3.32 22.31
N TRP A 486 27.31 4.48 23.00
CA TRP A 486 28.56 4.83 23.71
C TRP A 486 28.84 3.92 24.90
N GLU A 487 27.82 3.59 25.68
CA GLU A 487 27.87 2.81 26.92
C GLU A 487 27.27 1.40 26.72
N PHE A 488 27.37 0.84 25.50
CA PHE A 488 26.64 -0.37 25.10
C PHE A 488 26.85 -1.55 26.05
N GLU A 489 28.09 -1.84 26.44
CA GLU A 489 28.38 -2.97 27.34
C GLU A 489 27.79 -2.74 28.75
N ASN A 490 27.82 -1.50 29.25
CA ASN A 490 27.20 -1.12 30.51
C ASN A 490 25.68 -1.29 30.48
N PHE A 491 25.05 -0.80 29.41
CA PHE A 491 23.60 -0.97 29.18
C PHE A 491 23.21 -2.46 29.11
N LYS A 492 23.96 -3.25 28.36
CA LYS A 492 23.79 -4.70 28.26
C LYS A 492 23.89 -5.40 29.62
N GLU A 493 24.97 -5.16 30.37
CA GLU A 493 25.19 -5.76 31.68
C GLU A 493 24.05 -5.41 32.64
N GLN A 494 23.63 -4.16 32.70
CA GLN A 494 22.52 -3.73 33.54
C GLN A 494 21.20 -4.35 33.11
N SER A 495 20.93 -4.46 31.82
CA SER A 495 19.70 -5.08 31.28
C SER A 495 19.62 -6.56 31.67
N LEU A 496 20.71 -7.30 31.53
CA LEU A 496 20.79 -8.73 31.86
C LEU A 496 20.63 -9.03 33.38
N ASN A 497 20.66 -8.02 34.26
CA ASN A 497 20.35 -8.21 35.69
C ASN A 497 18.87 -8.56 35.95
N HIS A 498 18.00 -8.44 34.96
CA HIS A 498 16.60 -8.84 35.06
C HIS A 498 16.40 -10.28 34.56
N ALA A 499 15.86 -11.15 35.39
CA ALA A 499 15.75 -12.60 35.12
C ALA A 499 14.92 -12.97 33.88
N GLN A 500 14.17 -12.04 33.31
CA GLN A 500 13.32 -12.25 32.16
C GLN A 500 13.95 -11.72 30.84
N ILE A 501 15.07 -11.04 30.92
CA ILE A 501 15.88 -10.65 29.76
C ILE A 501 16.91 -11.74 29.56
N GLN A 502 16.83 -12.41 28.41
CA GLN A 502 17.63 -13.59 28.08
C GLN A 502 18.95 -13.20 27.42
N SER A 503 18.87 -12.30 26.45
CA SER A 503 20.02 -11.86 25.67
C SER A 503 19.87 -10.40 25.21
N VAL A 504 21.00 -9.76 24.92
CA VAL A 504 21.09 -8.39 24.39
C VAL A 504 22.20 -8.33 23.38
N THR A 505 21.87 -7.89 22.16
CA THR A 505 22.83 -7.72 21.08
C THR A 505 22.59 -6.42 20.31
N GLY A 506 23.65 -5.86 19.71
CA GLY A 506 23.58 -4.71 18.82
C GLY A 506 23.56 -5.14 17.36
N LEU A 507 22.81 -4.42 16.53
CA LEU A 507 22.66 -4.62 15.10
C LEU A 507 22.87 -3.33 14.33
N GLY A 508 23.53 -3.40 13.18
CA GLY A 508 23.63 -2.28 12.24
C GLY A 508 22.28 -1.97 11.59
N LYS A 509 21.56 -3.00 11.19
CA LYS A 509 20.22 -2.85 10.59
C LYS A 509 19.27 -3.89 11.16
N ILE A 510 17.98 -3.58 11.16
CA ILE A 510 16.92 -4.50 11.61
C ILE A 510 16.65 -5.52 10.49
N PRO A 511 16.41 -6.79 10.80
CA PRO A 511 15.90 -7.76 9.84
C PRO A 511 14.64 -7.23 9.13
N GLY A 512 14.57 -7.36 7.81
CA GLY A 512 13.49 -6.81 6.99
C GLY A 512 13.70 -5.36 6.55
N SER A 513 14.77 -4.69 6.98
CA SER A 513 15.08 -3.33 6.52
C SER A 513 15.31 -3.29 5.00
N GLU A 514 14.77 -2.26 4.35
CA GLU A 514 15.05 -2.00 2.93
C GLU A 514 16.42 -1.33 2.75
N HIS A 515 16.95 -0.68 3.80
CA HIS A 515 18.27 -0.09 3.83
C HIS A 515 19.30 -1.16 4.20
N THR A 516 19.85 -1.81 3.19
CA THR A 516 20.88 -2.83 3.35
C THR A 516 22.25 -2.24 3.02
N GLU A 517 23.27 -2.66 3.76
CA GLU A 517 24.64 -2.23 3.53
C GLU A 517 25.40 -3.27 2.73
N TYR A 518 25.95 -2.86 1.61
CA TYR A 518 26.78 -3.70 0.78
C TYR A 518 28.21 -3.24 0.81
N TYR A 519 29.10 -4.17 1.08
CA TYR A 519 30.52 -3.93 1.10
C TYR A 519 31.24 -4.88 0.15
N ARG A 520 32.38 -4.42 -0.34
CA ARG A 520 33.24 -5.20 -1.23
C ARG A 520 34.02 -6.23 -0.44
N TYR A 521 33.59 -7.46 -0.49
CA TYR A 521 34.27 -8.62 0.07
C TYR A 521 34.62 -9.60 -1.06
N VAL A 522 35.88 -10.04 -1.11
CA VAL A 522 36.41 -10.89 -2.18
C VAL A 522 37.00 -12.15 -1.57
N PRO A 523 36.57 -13.35 -1.97
CA PRO A 523 37.20 -14.59 -1.55
C PRO A 523 38.68 -14.62 -1.96
N ALA A 524 39.59 -15.02 -1.04
CA ALA A 524 41.01 -15.05 -1.30
C ALA A 524 41.41 -16.03 -2.45
N ARG A 525 40.59 -17.04 -2.67
CA ARG A 525 40.80 -18.02 -3.76
C ARG A 525 40.61 -17.44 -5.14
N ASN A 526 39.79 -16.44 -5.29
CA ASN A 526 39.42 -15.85 -6.59
C ASN A 526 40.45 -14.87 -7.15
N GLY A 527 41.46 -14.51 -6.36
CA GLY A 527 42.53 -13.60 -6.80
C GLY A 527 42.04 -12.14 -6.94
N GLU A 528 42.94 -11.25 -7.35
CA GLU A 528 42.57 -9.86 -7.66
C GLU A 528 41.77 -9.86 -8.97
N GLY A 529 40.46 -9.70 -8.93
CA GLY A 529 39.67 -9.50 -10.15
C GLY A 529 38.27 -10.06 -10.18
N GLN A 530 37.79 -10.80 -9.18
CA GLN A 530 36.37 -11.09 -9.00
C GLN A 530 35.87 -10.33 -7.76
N ASP A 531 35.47 -9.10 -7.99
CA ASP A 531 34.96 -8.23 -6.95
C ASP A 531 33.45 -8.47 -6.78
N ALA A 532 33.02 -8.89 -5.61
CA ALA A 532 31.62 -9.04 -5.28
C ALA A 532 31.22 -8.10 -4.16
N LEU A 533 30.14 -7.35 -4.38
CA LEU A 533 29.43 -6.64 -3.32
C LEU A 533 28.60 -7.65 -2.56
N ASN A 534 28.86 -7.79 -1.28
CA ASN A 534 28.15 -8.69 -0.40
C ASN A 534 27.38 -7.91 0.66
N LEU A 535 26.21 -8.41 1.00
CA LEU A 535 25.43 -7.91 2.11
C LEU A 535 26.21 -8.13 3.41
N VAL A 536 26.39 -7.07 4.19
CA VAL A 536 27.11 -7.13 5.47
C VAL A 536 26.20 -6.65 6.58
N LEU A 537 26.12 -7.44 7.62
CA LEU A 537 25.45 -7.09 8.86
C LEU A 537 26.50 -6.90 9.97
N HIS A 538 26.61 -5.68 10.45
CA HIS A 538 27.41 -5.37 11.62
C HIS A 538 26.63 -5.78 12.87
N VAL A 539 27.27 -6.57 13.74
CA VAL A 539 26.63 -7.15 14.92
C VAL A 539 27.58 -7.05 16.13
N THR A 540 27.01 -7.08 17.34
CA THR A 540 27.80 -7.32 18.55
C THR A 540 27.75 -8.80 18.93
N HIS A 541 28.40 -9.16 20.02
CA HIS A 541 28.31 -10.51 20.57
C HIS A 541 26.86 -10.91 20.87
N ASP A 542 26.61 -12.22 20.89
CA ASP A 542 25.35 -12.87 21.26
C ASP A 542 24.20 -12.73 20.21
N VAL A 543 24.55 -12.35 18.97
CA VAL A 543 23.56 -12.22 17.89
C VAL A 543 22.93 -13.59 17.53
N THR A 544 23.71 -14.65 17.55
CA THR A 544 23.22 -16.01 17.25
C THR A 544 22.24 -16.51 18.31
N GLU A 545 22.50 -16.17 19.59
CA GLU A 545 21.64 -16.51 20.70
C GLU A 545 20.34 -15.67 20.68
N THR A 546 20.46 -14.36 20.49
CA THR A 546 19.31 -13.42 20.50
C THR A 546 18.27 -13.72 19.44
N PHE A 547 18.72 -14.21 18.27
CA PHE A 547 17.86 -14.49 17.13
C PHE A 547 17.70 -16.00 16.85
N ASP A 548 18.24 -16.87 17.73
CA ASP A 548 18.24 -18.34 17.55
C ASP A 548 18.75 -18.77 16.16
N LEU A 549 19.89 -18.15 15.71
CA LEU A 549 20.47 -18.45 14.41
C LEU A 549 21.22 -19.78 14.46
N GLU A 550 20.86 -20.72 13.59
CA GLU A 550 21.48 -22.05 13.52
C GLU A 550 22.90 -21.99 12.95
N VAL A 551 23.92 -22.34 13.76
CA VAL A 551 25.29 -22.51 13.31
C VAL A 551 25.48 -23.93 12.79
N ILE A 552 25.56 -24.09 11.46
CA ILE A 552 25.65 -25.42 10.79
C ILE A 552 27.07 -25.96 10.70
N ALA A 553 28.09 -25.09 10.79
CA ALA A 553 29.50 -25.49 10.88
C ALA A 553 30.31 -24.43 11.64
N GLY A 554 31.37 -24.87 12.34
CA GLY A 554 32.23 -23.96 13.08
C GLY A 554 31.65 -23.50 14.42
N ARG A 555 31.77 -22.21 14.73
CA ARG A 555 31.32 -21.58 15.97
C ARG A 555 30.81 -20.15 15.75
N SER A 556 30.02 -19.64 16.70
CA SER A 556 29.67 -18.24 16.79
C SER A 556 30.82 -17.37 17.31
N PHE A 557 30.64 -16.06 17.32
CA PHE A 557 31.57 -15.13 17.96
C PHE A 557 31.65 -15.36 19.48
N SER A 558 32.84 -15.25 20.04
CA SER A 558 33.04 -15.46 21.48
C SER A 558 34.04 -14.46 22.05
N ARG A 559 33.73 -13.94 23.24
CA ARG A 559 34.64 -13.07 24.00
C ARG A 559 35.94 -13.77 24.45
N ASP A 560 35.96 -15.10 24.41
CA ASP A 560 37.17 -15.89 24.72
C ASP A 560 38.26 -15.76 23.63
N PHE A 561 37.87 -15.31 22.43
CA PHE A 561 38.77 -15.12 21.29
C PHE A 561 38.87 -13.63 20.93
N SER A 562 39.86 -12.93 21.49
CA SER A 562 40.07 -11.49 21.24
C SER A 562 40.31 -11.13 19.77
N THR A 563 40.60 -12.11 18.92
CA THR A 563 40.79 -11.89 17.48
C THR A 563 39.48 -11.83 16.68
N ASP A 564 38.36 -12.20 17.29
CA ASP A 564 37.10 -12.28 16.57
C ASP A 564 36.64 -10.91 16.04
N ALA A 565 36.75 -9.88 16.85
CA ALA A 565 36.37 -8.52 16.44
C ALA A 565 37.24 -7.94 15.30
N GLU A 566 38.51 -8.38 15.18
CA GLU A 566 39.45 -7.85 14.21
C GLU A 566 39.50 -8.66 12.90
N LYS A 567 39.32 -9.98 13.00
CA LYS A 567 39.68 -10.91 11.90
C LYS A 567 38.66 -11.98 11.61
N ALA A 568 37.56 -12.07 12.33
CA ALA A 568 36.55 -13.13 12.13
C ALA A 568 35.26 -12.62 11.49
N VAL A 569 34.66 -13.50 10.69
CA VAL A 569 33.31 -13.30 10.14
C VAL A 569 32.52 -14.60 10.23
N LEU A 570 31.21 -14.46 10.34
CA LEU A 570 30.26 -15.52 10.06
C LEU A 570 29.65 -15.28 8.68
N ILE A 571 29.30 -16.36 8.01
CA ILE A 571 28.65 -16.30 6.69
C ILE A 571 27.37 -17.15 6.71
N ASN A 572 26.42 -16.86 5.83
CA ASN A 572 25.29 -17.76 5.61
C ASN A 572 25.63 -18.87 4.60
N ARG A 573 24.80 -19.91 4.52
CA ARG A 573 24.97 -21.04 3.57
C ARG A 573 25.03 -20.56 2.13
N LYS A 574 24.26 -19.51 1.76
CA LYS A 574 24.23 -18.97 0.39
C LYS A 574 25.61 -18.47 -0.07
N MET A 575 26.44 -17.99 0.84
CA MET A 575 27.80 -17.50 0.55
C MET A 575 28.74 -18.61 0.05
N LEU A 576 28.47 -19.90 0.33
CA LEU A 576 29.28 -21.02 -0.14
C LEU A 576 29.45 -21.05 -1.66
N SER A 577 28.41 -20.64 -2.38
CA SER A 577 28.44 -20.55 -3.84
C SER A 577 29.46 -19.53 -4.37
N GLN A 578 29.69 -18.45 -3.66
CA GLN A 578 30.70 -17.44 -4.03
C GLN A 578 32.12 -17.88 -3.66
N LEU A 579 32.23 -18.74 -2.63
CA LEU A 579 33.53 -19.33 -2.22
C LEU A 579 33.96 -20.50 -3.10
N ASP A 580 33.09 -20.97 -3.99
CA ASP A 580 33.31 -22.20 -4.79
C ASP A 580 33.64 -23.42 -3.92
N VAL A 581 32.86 -23.59 -2.83
CA VAL A 581 32.92 -24.71 -1.90
C VAL A 581 31.57 -25.41 -1.81
N GLU A 582 31.56 -26.75 -1.63
CA GLU A 582 30.35 -27.56 -1.61
C GLU A 582 29.78 -27.75 -0.21
N THR A 583 30.62 -27.77 0.81
CA THR A 583 30.21 -28.07 2.19
C THR A 583 30.51 -26.89 3.13
N PRO A 584 29.69 -26.67 4.17
CA PRO A 584 29.95 -25.66 5.18
C PRO A 584 31.31 -25.82 5.89
N GLU A 585 31.76 -27.05 6.11
CA GLU A 585 33.04 -27.34 6.76
C GLU A 585 34.23 -26.90 5.92
N GLU A 586 34.13 -26.95 4.58
CA GLU A 586 35.19 -26.48 3.68
C GLU A 586 35.37 -24.95 3.72
N ALA A 587 34.35 -24.22 4.09
CA ALA A 587 34.44 -22.77 4.22
C ALA A 587 35.18 -22.33 5.50
N LEU A 588 35.29 -23.22 6.51
CA LEU A 588 35.93 -22.85 7.77
C LEU A 588 37.45 -22.65 7.57
N GLY A 589 37.91 -21.48 8.03
CA GLY A 589 39.30 -21.06 7.89
C GLY A 589 39.64 -20.43 6.53
N GLU A 590 38.70 -20.41 5.59
CA GLU A 590 38.88 -19.65 4.36
C GLU A 590 38.95 -18.15 4.67
N THR A 591 39.66 -17.45 3.79
CA THR A 591 39.95 -16.03 3.97
C THR A 591 39.19 -15.21 2.96
N ILE A 592 38.60 -14.12 3.41
CA ILE A 592 37.98 -13.09 2.56
C ILE A 592 38.66 -11.74 2.78
N TYR A 593 38.72 -10.96 1.73
CA TYR A 593 39.37 -9.65 1.70
C TYR A 593 38.30 -8.57 1.65
N HIS A 594 38.39 -7.61 2.53
CA HIS A 594 37.62 -6.37 2.46
C HIS A 594 38.50 -5.23 1.94
N TYR A 595 37.97 -4.44 1.02
CA TYR A 595 38.62 -3.27 0.45
C TYR A 595 37.89 -2.01 0.88
N PRO A 596 38.25 -1.43 2.05
CA PRO A 596 37.64 -0.19 2.49
C PRO A 596 38.07 0.99 1.59
N PRO A 597 37.32 2.10 1.57
CA PRO A 597 37.71 3.30 0.81
C PRO A 597 39.09 3.88 1.16
N SER A 598 39.64 3.52 2.32
CA SER A 598 41.02 3.88 2.74
C SER A 598 42.10 3.26 1.85
N GLY A 599 41.78 2.22 1.10
CA GLY A 599 42.67 1.53 0.17
C GLY A 599 43.56 0.44 0.79
N GLU A 600 43.58 0.32 2.11
CA GLU A 600 44.28 -0.78 2.78
C GLU A 600 43.40 -2.02 2.88
N ARG A 601 43.90 -3.15 2.40
CA ARG A 601 43.18 -4.43 2.41
C ARG A 601 43.09 -4.98 3.81
N GLU A 602 41.88 -5.21 4.27
CA GLU A 602 41.57 -5.95 5.50
C GLU A 602 41.38 -7.44 5.19
N VAL A 603 41.76 -8.31 6.12
CA VAL A 603 41.72 -9.77 5.94
C VAL A 603 40.88 -10.39 7.03
N PHE A 604 39.84 -11.10 6.64
CA PHE A 604 38.94 -11.80 7.56
C PHE A 604 38.97 -13.31 7.32
N THR A 605 38.81 -14.07 8.39
CA THR A 605 38.71 -15.52 8.38
C THR A 605 37.30 -15.96 8.72
N ILE A 606 36.74 -16.89 7.98
CA ILE A 606 35.45 -17.50 8.24
C ILE A 606 35.57 -18.46 9.41
N ILE A 607 34.88 -18.18 10.51
CA ILE A 607 34.91 -18.98 11.74
C ILE A 607 33.66 -19.83 11.95
N GLY A 608 32.58 -19.50 11.24
CA GLY A 608 31.34 -20.25 11.30
C GLY A 608 30.46 -19.97 10.09
N VAL A 609 29.61 -20.95 9.80
CA VAL A 609 28.60 -20.89 8.75
C VAL A 609 27.23 -21.05 9.40
N LEU A 610 26.35 -20.11 9.10
CA LEU A 610 24.95 -20.10 9.55
C LEU A 610 24.06 -20.76 8.49
N GLU A 611 22.94 -21.35 8.91
CA GLU A 611 21.87 -21.71 7.99
C GLU A 611 21.31 -20.44 7.34
N ASP A 612 20.72 -20.56 6.16
CA ASP A 612 20.14 -19.43 5.44
C ASP A 612 18.92 -18.87 6.19
N PHE A 613 18.89 -17.57 6.38
CA PHE A 613 17.76 -16.87 6.99
C PHE A 613 17.35 -15.63 6.20
N ASN A 614 16.08 -15.23 6.28
CA ASN A 614 15.52 -14.12 5.53
C ASN A 614 15.80 -12.79 6.25
N TYR A 615 16.98 -12.23 6.02
CA TYR A 615 17.36 -10.94 6.60
C TYR A 615 16.69 -9.74 5.92
N THR A 616 16.38 -9.86 4.62
CA THR A 616 15.67 -8.84 3.84
C THR A 616 14.20 -9.21 3.65
N SER A 617 13.43 -8.35 2.97
CA SER A 617 12.03 -8.62 2.64
C SER A 617 11.88 -9.96 1.88
N LEU A 618 10.83 -10.72 2.19
CA LEU A 618 10.45 -11.95 1.49
C LEU A 618 10.07 -11.75 0.00
N LYS A 619 10.10 -10.52 -0.49
CA LYS A 619 9.99 -10.20 -1.92
C LYS A 619 11.30 -10.48 -2.67
N LYS A 620 12.43 -10.53 -1.94
CA LYS A 620 13.78 -10.80 -2.48
C LYS A 620 14.21 -12.23 -2.11
N GLU A 621 15.10 -12.82 -2.91
CA GLU A 621 15.77 -14.09 -2.55
C GLU A 621 16.79 -13.84 -1.44
N ILE A 622 17.10 -14.90 -0.69
CA ILE A 622 18.21 -14.86 0.27
C ILE A 622 19.52 -14.64 -0.50
N GLU A 623 20.23 -13.60 -0.13
CA GLU A 623 21.52 -13.24 -0.72
C GLU A 623 22.70 -13.77 0.13
N PRO A 624 23.91 -13.87 -0.44
CA PRO A 624 25.12 -14.07 0.33
C PRO A 624 25.27 -12.99 1.40
N LEU A 625 25.40 -13.41 2.66
CA LEU A 625 25.44 -12.54 3.83
C LEU A 625 26.70 -12.80 4.66
N ILE A 626 27.33 -11.72 5.09
CA ILE A 626 28.48 -11.72 6.00
C ILE A 626 28.06 -11.01 7.29
N LEU A 627 28.22 -11.65 8.43
CA LEU A 627 28.11 -11.01 9.73
C LEU A 627 29.50 -10.61 10.19
N ARG A 628 29.68 -9.33 10.51
CA ARG A 628 30.92 -8.77 11.01
C ARG A 628 30.75 -8.32 12.46
N LEU A 629 31.60 -8.86 13.35
CA LEU A 629 31.59 -8.47 14.75
C LEU A 629 32.14 -7.05 14.92
N VAL A 630 31.43 -6.25 15.69
CA VAL A 630 31.83 -4.89 16.07
C VAL A 630 32.03 -4.87 17.59
N GLU A 631 33.20 -4.44 18.02
CA GLU A 631 33.56 -4.36 19.43
C GLU A 631 34.24 -3.03 19.75
N GLY A 632 34.00 -2.50 20.94
CA GLY A 632 34.55 -1.22 21.40
C GLY A 632 33.69 0.00 21.01
N THR A 633 33.79 1.05 21.78
CA THR A 633 32.89 2.21 21.72
C THR A 633 32.82 2.88 20.35
N ARG A 634 33.97 3.14 19.70
CA ARG A 634 34.00 3.85 18.41
C ARG A 634 33.35 3.07 17.28
N PRO A 635 33.70 1.75 17.08
CA PRO A 635 33.03 0.97 16.06
C PRO A 635 31.54 0.79 16.33
N ILE A 636 31.11 0.57 17.59
CA ILE A 636 29.69 0.46 17.96
C ILE A 636 28.94 1.74 17.58
N LEU A 637 29.48 2.92 17.92
CA LEU A 637 28.89 4.21 17.53
C LEU A 637 28.76 4.40 16.03
N GLY A 638 29.66 3.78 15.23
CA GLY A 638 29.69 3.94 13.77
C GLY A 638 28.83 2.96 13.02
N TYR A 639 28.55 1.78 13.58
CA TYR A 639 27.95 0.68 12.85
C TYR A 639 26.69 0.08 13.51
N ILE A 640 26.42 0.33 14.79
CA ILE A 640 25.27 -0.22 15.50
C ILE A 640 24.17 0.85 15.61
N GLU A 641 23.05 0.59 14.99
CA GLU A 641 21.90 1.49 14.99
C GLU A 641 20.79 1.02 15.94
N HIS A 642 20.74 -0.27 16.23
CA HIS A 642 19.69 -0.86 17.05
C HIS A 642 20.27 -1.82 18.09
N THR A 643 19.61 -1.88 19.25
CA THR A 643 19.83 -2.91 20.25
C THR A 643 18.63 -3.83 20.30
N ALA A 644 18.85 -5.12 20.04
CA ALA A 644 17.85 -6.16 20.18
C ALA A 644 17.93 -6.79 21.58
N VAL A 645 16.79 -6.95 22.21
CA VAL A 645 16.65 -7.53 23.57
C VAL A 645 15.65 -8.66 23.51
N GLU A 646 16.08 -9.87 23.76
CA GLU A 646 15.21 -11.04 23.85
C GLU A 646 14.59 -11.13 25.26
N ILE A 647 13.27 -11.25 25.32
CA ILE A 647 12.49 -11.28 26.56
C ILE A 647 11.72 -12.60 26.67
N SER A 648 11.71 -13.18 27.88
CA SER A 648 10.92 -14.40 28.15
C SER A 648 9.40 -14.16 28.02
N PRO A 649 8.63 -15.10 27.45
CA PRO A 649 7.19 -14.91 27.16
C PRO A 649 6.30 -14.55 28.36
N GLY A 650 6.71 -14.86 29.58
CA GLY A 650 5.90 -14.62 30.79
C GLY A 650 6.16 -13.32 31.54
N GLY A 651 7.09 -12.46 31.06
CA GLY A 651 7.59 -11.33 31.84
C GLY A 651 7.78 -10.01 31.11
N VAL A 652 7.11 -9.84 30.01
CA VAL A 652 7.28 -8.69 29.10
C VAL A 652 7.14 -7.35 29.84
N THR A 653 6.09 -7.17 30.64
CA THR A 653 5.85 -5.88 31.35
C THR A 653 6.97 -5.54 32.29
N GLY A 654 7.41 -6.50 33.12
CA GLY A 654 8.50 -6.26 34.10
C GLY A 654 9.85 -6.05 33.40
N ALA A 655 10.11 -6.75 32.31
CA ALA A 655 11.31 -6.56 31.51
C ALA A 655 11.35 -5.16 30.85
N LEU A 656 10.22 -4.70 30.31
CA LEU A 656 10.11 -3.36 29.71
C LEU A 656 10.27 -2.25 30.75
N GLU A 657 9.68 -2.39 31.94
CA GLU A 657 9.87 -1.44 33.04
C GLU A 657 11.35 -1.37 33.48
N HIS A 658 12.03 -2.53 33.53
CA HIS A 658 13.46 -2.59 33.86
C HIS A 658 14.31 -1.94 32.73
N LEU A 659 14.01 -2.22 31.45
CA LEU A 659 14.68 -1.61 30.32
C LEU A 659 14.50 -0.09 30.31
N GLU A 660 13.28 0.40 30.55
CA GLU A 660 13.02 1.84 30.65
C GLU A 660 13.83 2.50 31.77
N LYS A 661 13.92 1.86 32.94
CA LYS A 661 14.73 2.36 34.03
C LYS A 661 16.21 2.39 33.65
N THR A 662 16.74 1.29 33.15
CA THR A 662 18.14 1.18 32.70
C THR A 662 18.47 2.18 31.60
N TRP A 663 17.53 2.35 30.64
CA TRP A 663 17.65 3.35 29.60
C TRP A 663 17.80 4.76 30.16
N LYS A 664 16.91 5.18 31.06
CA LYS A 664 16.96 6.51 31.68
C LYS A 664 18.23 6.75 32.52
N GLU A 665 18.79 5.69 33.14
CA GLU A 665 20.05 5.78 33.88
C GLU A 665 21.25 5.97 32.95
N VAL A 666 21.28 5.31 31.80
CA VAL A 666 22.39 5.38 30.84
C VAL A 666 22.20 6.53 29.83
N ASN A 667 20.98 6.74 29.37
CA ASN A 667 20.65 7.76 28.38
C ASN A 667 19.47 8.63 28.83
N PRO A 668 19.69 9.63 29.66
CA PRO A 668 18.65 10.52 30.17
C PRO A 668 18.14 11.53 29.12
N ILE A 669 18.77 11.62 27.95
CA ILE A 669 18.45 12.59 26.91
C ILE A 669 17.35 12.05 25.99
N ASP A 670 17.52 10.82 25.52
CA ASP A 670 16.57 10.23 24.58
C ASP A 670 15.38 9.60 25.32
N PRO A 671 14.15 9.82 24.85
CA PRO A 671 13.00 9.10 25.38
C PRO A 671 13.16 7.58 25.19
N PHE A 672 12.64 6.80 26.11
CA PHE A 672 12.61 5.34 25.98
C PHE A 672 11.51 4.97 24.98
N GLU A 673 11.92 4.49 23.84
CA GLU A 673 11.03 3.99 22.80
C GLU A 673 11.49 2.59 22.39
N TYR A 674 10.54 1.73 22.13
CA TYR A 674 10.79 0.38 21.68
C TYR A 674 9.74 -0.07 20.68
N ARG A 675 10.08 -1.05 19.88
CA ARG A 675 9.15 -1.78 19.00
C ARG A 675 9.44 -3.27 19.10
N PHE A 676 8.42 -4.09 18.99
CA PHE A 676 8.62 -5.51 18.81
C PHE A 676 9.04 -5.82 17.38
N LEU A 677 9.94 -6.79 17.21
CA LEU A 677 10.46 -7.15 15.89
C LEU A 677 9.36 -7.70 14.97
N ASP A 678 8.43 -8.48 15.50
CA ASP A 678 7.29 -9.02 14.75
C ASP A 678 6.34 -7.90 14.26
N GLU A 679 6.11 -6.87 15.07
CA GLU A 679 5.35 -5.68 14.65
C GLU A 679 6.08 -4.93 13.53
N ARG A 680 7.40 -4.74 13.67
CA ARG A 680 8.21 -4.07 12.65
C ARG A 680 8.22 -4.82 11.32
N LEU A 681 8.33 -6.14 11.36
CA LEU A 681 8.25 -6.99 10.17
C LEU A 681 6.86 -6.96 9.53
N ALA A 682 5.79 -6.80 10.31
CA ALA A 682 4.43 -6.66 9.79
C ALA A 682 4.23 -5.32 9.05
N GLU A 683 4.88 -4.24 9.48
CA GLU A 683 4.83 -2.91 8.82
C GLU A 683 5.34 -2.97 7.37
N ILE A 684 6.32 -3.83 7.05
CA ILE A 684 6.86 -4.01 5.69
C ILE A 684 5.76 -4.43 4.69
N TYR A 685 4.74 -5.14 5.17
CA TYR A 685 3.62 -5.65 4.35
C TYR A 685 2.32 -4.87 4.58
N GLU A 686 2.40 -3.66 5.15
CA GLU A 686 1.20 -2.86 5.46
C GLU A 686 0.40 -2.50 4.21
N THR A 687 1.10 -2.17 3.12
CA THR A 687 0.46 -1.86 1.83
C THR A 687 -0.35 -3.04 1.31
N GLU A 688 0.21 -4.26 1.33
CA GLU A 688 -0.45 -5.48 0.90
C GLU A 688 -1.62 -5.84 1.82
N THR A 689 -1.45 -5.64 3.12
CA THR A 689 -2.50 -5.87 4.13
C THR A 689 -3.68 -4.94 3.93
N THR A 690 -3.42 -3.66 3.72
CA THR A 690 -4.44 -2.65 3.39
C THR A 690 -5.17 -2.99 2.09
N MET A 691 -4.44 -3.38 1.04
CA MET A 691 -5.05 -3.80 -0.23
C MET A 691 -5.90 -5.07 -0.09
N SER A 692 -5.49 -6.02 0.75
CA SER A 692 -6.27 -7.22 1.09
C SER A 692 -7.58 -6.85 1.80
N ALA A 693 -7.52 -5.96 2.79
CA ALA A 693 -8.67 -5.50 3.54
C ALA A 693 -9.67 -4.72 2.65
N LEU A 694 -9.18 -3.85 1.77
CA LEU A 694 -9.97 -3.15 0.76
C LEU A 694 -10.64 -4.13 -0.20
N SER A 695 -9.88 -5.08 -0.76
CA SER A 695 -10.40 -6.10 -1.69
C SER A 695 -11.48 -6.97 -1.04
N THR A 696 -11.28 -7.35 0.22
CA THR A 696 -12.26 -8.10 1.02
C THR A 696 -13.55 -7.30 1.21
N SER A 697 -13.43 -6.04 1.63
CA SER A 697 -14.56 -5.15 1.85
C SER A 697 -15.38 -4.93 0.58
N PHE A 698 -14.71 -4.67 -0.54
CA PHE A 698 -15.36 -4.49 -1.83
C PHE A 698 -15.97 -5.78 -2.37
N SER A 699 -15.35 -6.93 -2.15
CA SER A 699 -15.92 -8.23 -2.52
C SER A 699 -17.22 -8.51 -1.75
N ILE A 700 -17.25 -8.22 -0.45
CA ILE A 700 -18.48 -8.33 0.36
C ILE A 700 -19.57 -7.41 -0.17
N LEU A 701 -19.25 -6.16 -0.49
CA LEU A 701 -20.21 -5.20 -1.06
C LEU A 701 -20.73 -5.65 -2.43
N CYS A 702 -19.88 -6.18 -3.31
CA CYS A 702 -20.27 -6.76 -4.59
C CYS A 702 -21.27 -7.93 -4.40
N ILE A 703 -20.99 -8.82 -3.46
CA ILE A 703 -21.87 -9.94 -3.13
C ILE A 703 -23.20 -9.44 -2.60
N LEU A 704 -23.21 -8.46 -1.71
CA LEU A 704 -24.44 -7.86 -1.18
C LEU A 704 -25.30 -7.24 -2.29
N ILE A 705 -24.70 -6.49 -3.22
CA ILE A 705 -25.40 -5.93 -4.38
C ILE A 705 -25.95 -7.05 -5.27
N ALA A 706 -25.18 -8.11 -5.50
CA ALA A 706 -25.63 -9.28 -6.24
C ALA A 706 -26.83 -9.97 -5.58
N CYS A 707 -26.79 -10.14 -4.26
CA CYS A 707 -27.88 -10.70 -3.46
C CYS A 707 -29.15 -9.87 -3.56
N LEU A 708 -29.05 -8.53 -3.50
CA LEU A 708 -30.20 -7.63 -3.66
C LEU A 708 -30.86 -7.80 -5.03
N GLY A 709 -30.05 -8.00 -6.09
CA GLY A 709 -30.55 -8.31 -7.42
C GLY A 709 -31.28 -9.63 -7.51
N LEU A 710 -30.71 -10.67 -6.93
CA LEU A 710 -31.32 -11.99 -6.86
C LEU A 710 -32.63 -12.01 -6.06
N LEU A 711 -32.66 -11.35 -4.91
CA LEU A 711 -33.88 -11.21 -4.08
C LEU A 711 -35.04 -10.67 -4.91
N GLY A 712 -34.80 -9.60 -5.67
CA GLY A 712 -35.80 -9.01 -6.52
C GLY A 712 -36.26 -9.93 -7.65
N LEU A 713 -35.32 -10.61 -8.31
CA LEU A 713 -35.61 -11.55 -9.38
C LEU A 713 -36.35 -12.82 -8.90
N ALA A 714 -35.94 -13.36 -7.75
CA ALA A 714 -36.60 -14.52 -7.13
C ALA A 714 -38.05 -14.20 -6.71
N SER A 715 -38.23 -13.02 -6.08
CA SER A 715 -39.56 -12.53 -5.73
C SER A 715 -40.48 -12.42 -6.95
N TYR A 716 -39.98 -11.87 -8.03
CA TYR A 716 -40.71 -11.73 -9.29
C TYR A 716 -40.99 -13.08 -9.96
N SER A 717 -39.98 -13.98 -10.05
CA SER A 717 -40.14 -15.33 -10.62
C SER A 717 -41.19 -16.15 -9.86
N ALA A 718 -41.18 -16.03 -8.55
CA ALA A 718 -42.18 -16.64 -7.70
C ALA A 718 -43.60 -16.07 -7.95
N GLN A 719 -43.71 -14.77 -8.21
CA GLN A 719 -44.99 -14.13 -8.49
C GLN A 719 -45.57 -14.55 -9.87
N LEU A 720 -44.71 -14.65 -10.91
CA LEU A 720 -45.12 -15.14 -12.23
C LEU A 720 -45.60 -16.57 -12.22
N ARG A 721 -45.00 -17.43 -11.40
CA ARG A 721 -45.33 -18.85 -11.31
C ARG A 721 -46.36 -19.15 -10.22
N LYS A 722 -47.04 -18.13 -9.70
CA LYS A 722 -47.97 -18.26 -8.56
C LYS A 722 -49.09 -19.28 -8.83
N GLN A 723 -49.70 -19.26 -10.01
CA GLN A 723 -50.75 -20.23 -10.43
C GLN A 723 -50.16 -21.66 -10.59
N GLU A 724 -49.02 -21.80 -11.25
CA GLU A 724 -48.30 -23.09 -11.37
C GLU A 724 -47.98 -23.70 -10.01
N ILE A 725 -47.48 -22.87 -9.08
CA ILE A 725 -47.18 -23.26 -7.71
C ILE A 725 -48.46 -23.69 -6.98
N GLY A 726 -49.56 -22.95 -7.16
CA GLY A 726 -50.87 -23.27 -6.60
C GLY A 726 -51.40 -24.61 -7.09
N ILE A 727 -51.33 -24.86 -8.40
CA ILE A 727 -51.76 -26.14 -9.02
C ILE A 727 -50.88 -27.31 -8.53
N ARG A 728 -49.58 -27.18 -8.52
CA ARG A 728 -48.66 -28.25 -8.06
C ARG A 728 -48.88 -28.54 -6.57
N LYS A 729 -49.12 -27.52 -5.76
CA LYS A 729 -49.40 -27.68 -4.34
C LYS A 729 -50.75 -28.39 -4.07
N SER A 730 -51.80 -28.06 -4.86
CA SER A 730 -53.05 -28.81 -4.83
C SER A 730 -52.94 -30.27 -5.27
N LEU A 731 -51.89 -30.59 -6.07
CA LEU A 731 -51.51 -31.94 -6.49
C LEU A 731 -50.53 -32.64 -5.51
N GLY A 732 -50.21 -32.03 -4.36
CA GLY A 732 -49.44 -32.66 -3.29
C GLY A 732 -47.92 -32.36 -3.33
N ALA A 733 -47.47 -31.40 -4.14
CA ALA A 733 -46.05 -31.02 -4.14
C ALA A 733 -45.60 -30.44 -2.78
N SER A 734 -44.48 -30.93 -2.27
CA SER A 734 -43.85 -30.43 -1.05
C SER A 734 -43.27 -29.03 -1.20
N VAL A 735 -42.98 -28.33 -0.09
CA VAL A 735 -42.27 -27.04 -0.10
C VAL A 735 -40.89 -27.20 -0.74
N ALA A 736 -40.20 -28.31 -0.45
CA ALA A 736 -38.87 -28.61 -1.01
C ALA A 736 -38.89 -28.73 -2.55
N ASP A 737 -39.92 -29.37 -3.14
CA ASP A 737 -40.06 -29.48 -4.59
C ASP A 737 -40.25 -28.13 -5.26
N ILE A 738 -41.01 -27.23 -4.63
CA ILE A 738 -41.24 -25.87 -5.14
C ILE A 738 -39.98 -25.03 -5.02
N VAL A 739 -39.26 -25.10 -3.90
CA VAL A 739 -37.97 -24.43 -3.70
C VAL A 739 -36.95 -24.94 -4.70
N GLY A 740 -36.83 -26.25 -4.90
CA GLY A 740 -35.96 -26.87 -5.90
C GLY A 740 -36.25 -26.40 -7.31
N LEU A 741 -37.55 -26.34 -7.69
CA LEU A 741 -37.97 -25.84 -9.01
C LEU A 741 -37.57 -24.38 -9.27
N LEU A 742 -37.76 -23.51 -8.28
CA LEU A 742 -37.43 -22.09 -8.41
C LEU A 742 -35.93 -21.84 -8.33
N SER A 743 -35.18 -22.63 -7.55
CA SER A 743 -33.73 -22.46 -7.38
C SER A 743 -32.92 -23.03 -8.56
N LYS A 744 -33.42 -24.07 -9.26
CA LYS A 744 -32.72 -24.74 -10.38
C LYS A 744 -32.23 -23.76 -11.45
N ASP A 745 -33.10 -22.84 -11.86
CA ASP A 745 -32.73 -21.85 -12.88
C ASP A 745 -31.53 -20.99 -12.47
N PHE A 746 -31.43 -20.61 -11.19
CA PHE A 746 -30.31 -19.80 -10.67
C PHE A 746 -29.05 -20.62 -10.46
N LEU A 747 -29.17 -21.86 -9.99
CA LEU A 747 -28.03 -22.76 -9.79
C LEU A 747 -27.31 -23.07 -11.11
N VAL A 748 -28.04 -23.22 -12.21
CA VAL A 748 -27.44 -23.39 -13.54
C VAL A 748 -26.63 -22.16 -13.95
N LEU A 749 -27.11 -20.93 -13.66
CA LEU A 749 -26.40 -19.71 -13.98
C LEU A 749 -25.13 -19.56 -13.14
N VAL A 750 -25.20 -19.93 -11.86
CA VAL A 750 -24.04 -19.98 -10.96
C VAL A 750 -23.02 -21.02 -11.42
N GLY A 751 -23.47 -22.20 -11.86
CA GLY A 751 -22.59 -23.23 -12.44
C GLY A 751 -21.82 -22.72 -13.67
N ILE A 752 -22.53 -22.09 -14.61
CA ILE A 752 -21.89 -21.47 -15.80
C ILE A 752 -20.91 -20.36 -15.38
N ALA A 753 -21.29 -19.54 -14.42
CA ALA A 753 -20.42 -18.46 -13.90
C ALA A 753 -19.11 -19.00 -13.32
N ASN A 754 -19.16 -20.10 -12.55
CA ASN A 754 -17.95 -20.76 -12.02
C ASN A 754 -17.04 -21.28 -13.13
N ILE A 755 -17.61 -21.96 -14.15
CA ILE A 755 -16.84 -22.49 -15.29
C ILE A 755 -16.08 -21.39 -16.03
N ILE A 756 -16.66 -20.19 -16.13
CA ILE A 756 -16.00 -19.04 -16.78
C ILE A 756 -15.00 -18.38 -15.82
N ALA A 757 -15.34 -18.24 -14.53
CA ALA A 757 -14.54 -17.52 -13.56
C ALA A 757 -13.24 -18.25 -13.21
N TRP A 758 -13.25 -19.58 -13.10
CA TRP A 758 -12.08 -20.36 -12.67
C TRP A 758 -10.86 -20.19 -13.57
N PRO A 759 -10.92 -20.34 -14.92
CA PRO A 759 -9.77 -20.11 -15.78
C PRO A 759 -9.25 -18.67 -15.72
N VAL A 760 -10.15 -17.69 -15.62
CA VAL A 760 -9.77 -16.27 -15.54
C VAL A 760 -9.06 -16.00 -14.21
N SER A 761 -9.59 -16.50 -13.10
CA SER A 761 -8.99 -16.34 -11.77
C SER A 761 -7.64 -17.06 -11.67
N TYR A 762 -7.50 -18.22 -12.32
CA TYR A 762 -6.22 -18.92 -12.39
C TYR A 762 -5.15 -18.07 -13.08
N TYR A 763 -5.48 -17.54 -14.26
CA TYR A 763 -4.55 -16.70 -15.03
C TYR A 763 -4.15 -15.42 -14.30
N LEU A 764 -5.12 -14.69 -13.74
CA LEU A 764 -4.85 -13.46 -13.01
C LEU A 764 -4.09 -13.72 -11.71
N GLY A 765 -4.47 -14.78 -10.98
CA GLY A 765 -3.84 -15.15 -9.73
C GLY A 765 -2.40 -15.63 -9.93
N SER A 766 -2.13 -16.49 -10.93
CA SER A 766 -0.76 -16.94 -11.21
C SER A 766 0.14 -15.77 -11.59
N LYS A 767 -0.35 -14.86 -12.44
CA LYS A 767 0.43 -13.69 -12.86
C LYS A 767 0.70 -12.71 -11.71
N TRP A 768 -0.26 -12.55 -10.78
CA TRP A 768 -0.04 -11.71 -9.60
C TRP A 768 0.98 -12.34 -8.65
N LEU A 769 0.94 -13.65 -8.45
CA LEU A 769 1.89 -14.38 -7.60
C LEU A 769 3.32 -14.38 -8.15
N GLU A 770 3.53 -14.11 -9.44
CA GLU A 770 4.88 -13.97 -10.03
C GLU A 770 5.68 -12.81 -9.43
N ASN A 771 5.00 -11.82 -8.82
CA ASN A 771 5.66 -10.70 -8.13
C ASN A 771 6.27 -11.08 -6.77
N PHE A 772 6.09 -12.32 -6.29
CA PHE A 772 6.61 -12.79 -5.02
C PHE A 772 7.62 -13.91 -5.25
N THR A 773 8.78 -13.79 -4.68
CA THR A 773 9.80 -14.83 -4.68
C THR A 773 9.30 -16.04 -3.90
N TYR A 774 8.80 -15.81 -2.70
CA TYR A 774 8.20 -16.85 -1.86
C TYR A 774 6.68 -16.81 -1.97
N ARG A 775 6.09 -17.91 -2.43
CA ARG A 775 4.65 -18.02 -2.65
C ARG A 775 4.10 -19.33 -2.11
N PHE A 776 2.86 -19.28 -1.65
CA PHE A 776 2.18 -20.52 -1.24
C PHE A 776 1.97 -21.45 -2.45
N ASP A 777 1.83 -22.75 -2.19
CA ASP A 777 1.54 -23.70 -3.27
C ASP A 777 0.15 -23.43 -3.87
N PHE A 778 0.15 -22.59 -4.90
CA PHE A 778 -1.07 -22.19 -5.61
C PHE A 778 -1.74 -23.38 -6.28
N THR A 779 -0.96 -24.33 -6.83
CA THR A 779 -1.49 -25.48 -7.55
C THR A 779 -2.21 -26.44 -6.61
N ALA A 780 -1.63 -26.73 -5.45
CA ALA A 780 -2.27 -27.56 -4.43
C ALA A 780 -3.53 -26.89 -3.83
N SER A 781 -3.58 -25.58 -3.80
CA SER A 781 -4.70 -24.81 -3.24
C SER A 781 -5.88 -24.61 -4.22
N LEU A 782 -5.69 -24.85 -5.53
CA LEU A 782 -6.73 -24.64 -6.55
C LEU A 782 -8.06 -25.37 -6.25
N PRO A 783 -8.09 -26.65 -5.83
CA PRO A 783 -9.36 -27.32 -5.53
C PRO A 783 -10.12 -26.62 -4.39
N LEU A 784 -9.41 -26.19 -3.34
CA LEU A 784 -10.02 -25.50 -2.21
C LEU A 784 -10.57 -24.14 -2.65
N LEU A 785 -9.81 -23.37 -3.40
CA LEU A 785 -10.20 -22.05 -3.90
C LEU A 785 -11.41 -22.13 -4.83
N PHE A 786 -11.41 -23.03 -5.79
CA PHE A 786 -12.45 -23.14 -6.79
C PHE A 786 -13.73 -23.78 -6.23
N LEU A 787 -13.61 -24.89 -5.55
CA LEU A 787 -14.78 -25.55 -4.95
C LEU A 787 -15.33 -24.75 -3.77
N GLY A 788 -14.47 -24.15 -2.95
CA GLY A 788 -14.87 -23.31 -1.82
C GLY A 788 -15.62 -22.06 -2.28
N SER A 789 -15.09 -21.32 -3.25
CA SER A 789 -15.78 -20.14 -3.81
C SER A 789 -17.08 -20.52 -4.53
N GLY A 790 -17.07 -21.62 -5.28
CA GLY A 790 -18.26 -22.16 -5.92
C GLY A 790 -19.36 -22.55 -4.94
N LEU A 791 -18.99 -23.24 -3.88
CA LEU A 791 -19.91 -23.63 -2.81
C LEU A 791 -20.46 -22.42 -2.06
N LEU A 792 -19.60 -21.47 -1.72
CA LEU A 792 -19.99 -20.22 -1.03
C LEU A 792 -21.05 -19.48 -1.84
N ILE A 793 -20.83 -19.26 -3.13
CA ILE A 793 -21.80 -18.56 -3.99
C ILE A 793 -23.09 -19.33 -4.17
N ILE A 794 -23.04 -20.68 -4.22
CA ILE A 794 -24.24 -21.54 -4.23
C ILE A 794 -25.04 -21.38 -2.94
N ILE A 795 -24.41 -21.39 -1.78
CA ILE A 795 -25.05 -21.17 -0.48
C ILE A 795 -25.71 -19.81 -0.42
N ILE A 796 -25.02 -18.77 -0.85
CA ILE A 796 -25.54 -17.40 -0.90
C ILE A 796 -26.74 -17.31 -1.84
N ALA A 797 -26.65 -17.89 -3.03
CA ALA A 797 -27.73 -17.90 -4.00
C ALA A 797 -28.96 -18.67 -3.48
N LEU A 798 -28.74 -19.86 -2.87
CA LEU A 798 -29.83 -20.65 -2.27
C LEU A 798 -30.47 -19.93 -1.07
N GLY A 799 -29.70 -19.31 -0.20
CA GLY A 799 -30.22 -18.51 0.91
C GLY A 799 -31.06 -17.34 0.44
N THR A 800 -30.58 -16.63 -0.58
CA THR A 800 -31.25 -15.47 -1.16
C THR A 800 -32.54 -15.85 -1.89
N VAL A 801 -32.50 -16.88 -2.76
CA VAL A 801 -33.67 -17.35 -3.51
C VAL A 801 -34.61 -18.14 -2.62
N GLY A 802 -34.06 -18.93 -1.70
CA GLY A 802 -34.80 -19.80 -0.81
C GLY A 802 -35.85 -19.08 0.06
N TYR A 803 -35.49 -17.93 0.61
CA TYR A 803 -36.40 -17.09 1.39
C TYR A 803 -37.72 -16.78 0.64
N HIS A 804 -37.61 -16.29 -0.59
CA HIS A 804 -38.80 -15.97 -1.41
C HIS A 804 -39.52 -17.20 -1.92
N SER A 805 -38.80 -18.28 -2.22
CA SER A 805 -39.35 -19.52 -2.68
C SER A 805 -40.16 -20.21 -1.59
N VAL A 806 -39.67 -20.24 -0.35
CA VAL A 806 -40.42 -20.75 0.82
C VAL A 806 -41.65 -19.89 1.07
N LYS A 807 -41.53 -18.58 1.04
CA LYS A 807 -42.66 -17.66 1.22
C LYS A 807 -43.73 -17.88 0.14
N ALA A 808 -43.37 -18.12 -1.11
CA ALA A 808 -44.28 -18.44 -2.20
C ALA A 808 -44.91 -19.83 -2.03
N ALA A 809 -44.15 -20.82 -1.59
CA ALA A 809 -44.63 -22.18 -1.32
C ALA A 809 -45.60 -22.26 -0.13
N LEU A 810 -45.56 -21.33 0.82
CA LEU A 810 -46.46 -21.26 1.96
C LEU A 810 -47.78 -20.55 1.65
N ILE A 811 -47.96 -19.96 0.47
CA ILE A 811 -49.23 -19.34 0.07
C ILE A 811 -50.34 -20.40 -0.03
N ASN A 812 -51.56 -20.05 0.45
CA ASN A 812 -52.71 -20.93 0.36
C ASN A 812 -53.07 -21.18 -1.12
N PRO A 813 -53.17 -22.44 -1.59
CA PRO A 813 -53.45 -22.78 -2.98
C PRO A 813 -54.74 -22.14 -3.52
N VAL A 814 -55.75 -22.01 -2.71
CA VAL A 814 -57.06 -21.39 -3.08
C VAL A 814 -56.86 -19.93 -3.47
N ASN A 815 -56.08 -19.19 -2.68
CA ASN A 815 -55.75 -17.77 -2.97
C ASN A 815 -54.80 -17.59 -4.16
N ALA A 816 -54.01 -18.63 -4.47
CA ALA A 816 -53.09 -18.63 -5.62
C ALA A 816 -53.82 -18.85 -6.95
N ILE A 817 -54.88 -19.69 -6.96
CA ILE A 817 -55.66 -19.99 -8.17
C ILE A 817 -56.77 -18.95 -8.43
N ARG A 818 -57.33 -18.32 -7.37
CA ARG A 818 -58.44 -17.36 -7.44
C ARG A 818 -58.00 -15.90 -7.75
N SER A 819 -56.70 -15.62 -7.83
CA SER A 819 -56.22 -14.26 -8.12
C SER A 819 -56.29 -14.02 -9.65
N GLU A 820 -57.43 -13.47 -10.12
CA GLU A 820 -57.54 -12.80 -11.43
C GLU A 820 -56.95 -11.41 -11.43
#